data_956de0fcb616d101f8d873e0e98f4884
#
_entry.id   956de0fcb616d101f8d873e0e98f4884
#
_cell.length_a   1.000
_cell.length_b   1.000
_cell.length_c   1.000
_cell.angle_alpha   90.00
_cell.angle_beta   90.00
_cell.angle_gamma   90.00
#
_symmetry.space_group_name_H-M   'P 1'
#
loop_
_entity.id
_entity.type
_entity.pdbx_description
1 polymer ?
#
loop_
_entity_poly.entity_id
_entity_poly.type
_entity_poly.pdbx_seq_one_letter_code
_entity_poly.pdbx_strand_id
1 'polypeptide(L)'
;MSDKNPKDVITAYKTLKNIIIDYKIDVVHGHARIPCFILNLIRKSINFRFVTTAHWVFSLKFPYKYITKWGDRSLAVSDDIKKYLIDNYGIKPGNIRVTINGIDTQKFSKNTDYTEVAEEFGLTPEKRRIVYVSRMDIDRSLAAHKLISIAEKLDEKIDNLEILIVGGGNDFENMKTAADNVNNKLNKPLIKYTGSRTDINKLVASGEIFIGVSRAALEAMAAEKPSIIAGNEGYIGIFDQDKLGISIDTNFCCRGCRETDENILYEDIIKLMGLPEAEKTRLGSYSKEVIEKYYSIDTMADDAMKMYVSIIKSEGINDVTNDEFEDIDEYIFPLRKNKTYDVMISGYYGFDNSGDDSILKAIVNNLKELKPDIKILALSNNPKQTKAVYGVDSIHRFNFPKIYLKLKNTSLLISGGGSLIQDITSDKSLAYYLTIIRLAQKCGTKVMLYSNGIGPIQNKHNYAKIKNTLDKVELITLREDSSKKELEKIGVNNSNIIITADPAFTLKPTTDETTDNILLKMGLKEDSEFVCISVRPWKTIGKSFEKTIAATADYIKEKYGIDSVFVPMQCPKDVDISKRISSLATKTGYIAPENLTPPEILGLTARSKIVIGMRLHTLIYAAATCTPIIGLIYDPKINAIMDYIDQKYSISVDNLNPVTITRYIDELILSHDDIVANLKNTTALAKEKALDTAKLAVDLIKNED
;
A
#
# COMPACT_ATOMS: atom_id res chain seq x y z
N MET A 1 -25.57 -1.87 -5.98
CA MET A 1 -26.35 -1.71 -7.24
C MET A 1 -27.51 -2.67 -7.19
N SER A 2 -28.74 -2.18 -7.26
CA SER A 2 -29.87 -3.09 -7.52
C SER A 2 -29.76 -3.52 -8.97
N ASP A 3 -29.71 -4.81 -9.26
CA ASP A 3 -29.46 -5.40 -10.58
C ASP A 3 -30.48 -5.03 -11.67
N LYS A 4 -31.42 -4.13 -11.39
CA LYS A 4 -32.61 -3.89 -12.23
C LYS A 4 -32.83 -2.44 -12.69
N ASN A 5 -31.97 -1.47 -12.26
CA ASN A 5 -32.18 -0.07 -12.63
C ASN A 5 -31.26 0.37 -13.79
N PRO A 6 -31.79 0.67 -14.99
CA PRO A 6 -30.98 1.12 -16.12
C PRO A 6 -30.16 2.39 -15.86
N LYS A 7 -30.61 3.27 -14.93
CA LYS A 7 -29.89 4.49 -14.55
C LYS A 7 -28.57 4.18 -13.88
N ASP A 8 -28.50 3.10 -13.06
CA ASP A 8 -27.28 2.68 -12.38
C ASP A 8 -26.24 2.18 -13.39
N VAL A 9 -26.66 1.50 -14.46
CA VAL A 9 -25.77 1.02 -15.52
C VAL A 9 -25.17 2.21 -16.30
N ILE A 10 -25.95 3.24 -16.61
CA ILE A 10 -25.46 4.45 -17.30
C ILE A 10 -24.47 5.21 -16.40
N THR A 11 -24.79 5.35 -15.13
CA THR A 11 -23.89 6.01 -14.15
C THR A 11 -22.57 5.23 -14.03
N ALA A 12 -22.64 3.91 -13.87
CA ALA A 12 -21.46 3.05 -13.80
C ALA A 12 -20.62 3.12 -15.09
N TYR A 13 -21.26 3.14 -16.26
CA TYR A 13 -20.57 3.32 -17.54
C TYR A 13 -19.77 4.63 -17.58
N LYS A 14 -20.41 5.76 -17.24
CA LYS A 14 -19.75 7.07 -17.25
C LYS A 14 -18.59 7.13 -16.22
N THR A 15 -18.83 6.66 -15.00
CA THR A 15 -17.81 6.67 -13.93
C THR A 15 -16.62 5.80 -14.29
N LEU A 16 -16.84 4.56 -14.75
CA LEU A 16 -15.75 3.65 -15.14
C LEU A 16 -14.98 4.19 -16.34
N LYS A 17 -15.69 4.75 -17.34
CA LYS A 17 -15.04 5.35 -18.50
C LYS A 17 -14.12 6.49 -18.12
N ASN A 18 -14.57 7.42 -17.25
CA ASN A 18 -13.74 8.52 -16.75
C ASN A 18 -12.54 8.01 -15.95
N ILE A 19 -12.72 7.04 -15.06
CA ILE A 19 -11.61 6.43 -14.30
C ILE A 19 -10.55 5.88 -15.26
N ILE A 20 -10.97 5.13 -16.31
CA ILE A 20 -10.01 4.53 -17.26
C ILE A 20 -9.23 5.62 -18.00
N ILE A 21 -9.89 6.71 -18.41
CA ILE A 21 -9.24 7.82 -19.12
C ILE A 21 -8.33 8.63 -18.18
N ASP A 22 -8.87 9.07 -17.04
CA ASP A 22 -8.18 10.00 -16.13
C ASP A 22 -6.93 9.36 -15.51
N TYR A 23 -6.99 8.05 -15.21
CA TYR A 23 -5.87 7.29 -14.65
C TYR A 23 -5.03 6.57 -15.71
N LYS A 24 -5.37 6.70 -17.00
CA LYS A 24 -4.67 6.04 -18.13
C LYS A 24 -4.47 4.54 -17.89
N ILE A 25 -5.59 3.85 -17.59
CA ILE A 25 -5.57 2.43 -17.24
C ILE A 25 -5.26 1.59 -18.49
N ASP A 26 -4.21 0.79 -18.45
CA ASP A 26 -3.81 -0.11 -19.53
C ASP A 26 -4.58 -1.43 -19.50
N VAL A 27 -4.84 -1.97 -18.30
CA VAL A 27 -5.52 -3.26 -18.09
C VAL A 27 -6.70 -3.08 -17.16
N VAL A 28 -7.87 -3.58 -17.58
CA VAL A 28 -9.08 -3.64 -16.75
C VAL A 28 -9.46 -5.08 -16.50
N HIS A 29 -9.74 -5.44 -15.25
CA HIS A 29 -10.12 -6.79 -14.86
C HIS A 29 -11.54 -6.85 -14.33
N GLY A 30 -12.39 -7.66 -14.98
CA GLY A 30 -13.79 -7.84 -14.63
C GLY A 30 -14.06 -9.19 -13.94
N HIS A 31 -14.82 -9.17 -12.83
CA HIS A 31 -15.10 -10.36 -12.01
C HIS A 31 -16.58 -10.79 -12.02
N ALA A 32 -17.47 -10.03 -12.64
CA ALA A 32 -18.91 -10.33 -12.67
C ALA A 32 -19.56 -9.92 -13.99
N ARG A 33 -20.70 -10.56 -14.31
CA ARG A 33 -21.41 -10.41 -15.59
C ARG A 33 -21.71 -8.95 -15.95
N ILE A 34 -22.33 -8.19 -15.04
CA ILE A 34 -22.75 -6.80 -15.34
C ILE A 34 -21.56 -5.87 -15.51
N PRO A 35 -20.56 -5.84 -14.61
CA PRO A 35 -19.32 -5.09 -14.85
C PRO A 35 -18.65 -5.46 -16.18
N CYS A 36 -18.51 -6.74 -16.49
CA CYS A 36 -17.90 -7.18 -17.76
C CYS A 36 -18.70 -6.71 -18.99
N PHE A 37 -20.03 -6.69 -18.91
CA PHE A 37 -20.87 -6.15 -19.96
C PHE A 37 -20.65 -4.65 -20.18
N ILE A 38 -20.60 -3.86 -19.09
CA ILE A 38 -20.34 -2.41 -19.12
C ILE A 38 -18.94 -2.15 -19.69
N LEU A 39 -17.92 -2.85 -19.22
CA LEU A 39 -16.55 -2.72 -19.73
C LEU A 39 -16.45 -3.04 -21.22
N ASN A 40 -17.14 -4.06 -21.68
CA ASN A 40 -17.20 -4.38 -23.11
C ASN A 40 -17.91 -3.29 -23.96
N LEU A 41 -18.84 -2.53 -23.38
CA LEU A 41 -19.43 -1.34 -24.03
C LEU A 41 -18.44 -0.17 -24.07
N ILE A 42 -17.72 0.09 -22.94
CA ILE A 42 -16.72 1.16 -22.85
C ILE A 42 -15.60 0.92 -23.87
N ARG A 43 -15.16 -0.34 -24.03
CA ARG A 43 -14.11 -0.76 -24.96
C ARG A 43 -14.38 -0.38 -26.42
N LYS A 44 -15.64 -0.17 -26.80
CA LYS A 44 -15.98 0.32 -28.14
C LYS A 44 -15.58 1.76 -28.39
N SER A 45 -15.30 2.53 -27.34
CA SER A 45 -15.01 3.98 -27.41
C SER A 45 -13.62 4.36 -26.90
N ILE A 46 -12.95 3.50 -26.13
CA ILE A 46 -11.59 3.71 -25.62
C ILE A 46 -10.83 2.39 -25.63
N ASN A 47 -9.53 2.44 -25.86
CA ASN A 47 -8.68 1.26 -25.93
C ASN A 47 -8.10 0.92 -24.56
N PHE A 48 -8.28 -0.32 -24.11
CA PHE A 48 -7.62 -0.93 -22.94
C PHE A 48 -7.62 -2.44 -23.09
N ARG A 49 -6.68 -3.11 -22.43
CA ARG A 49 -6.67 -4.57 -22.36
C ARG A 49 -7.69 -5.06 -21.34
N PHE A 50 -8.43 -6.11 -21.67
CA PHE A 50 -9.54 -6.59 -20.85
C PHE A 50 -9.32 -8.03 -20.40
N VAL A 51 -9.18 -8.23 -19.09
CA VAL A 51 -9.08 -9.54 -18.43
C VAL A 51 -10.38 -9.82 -17.67
N THR A 52 -10.79 -11.08 -17.63
CA THR A 52 -11.96 -11.50 -16.83
C THR A 52 -11.63 -12.71 -15.98
N THR A 53 -12.27 -12.83 -14.79
CA THR A 53 -12.24 -14.06 -13.99
C THR A 53 -13.62 -14.70 -13.96
N ALA A 54 -13.67 -15.99 -14.31
CA ALA A 54 -14.84 -16.83 -14.15
C ALA A 54 -14.76 -17.56 -12.81
N HIS A 55 -15.58 -17.10 -11.84
CA HIS A 55 -15.68 -17.72 -10.50
C HIS A 55 -16.71 -18.83 -10.43
N TRP A 56 -17.60 -18.94 -11.44
CA TRP A 56 -18.70 -19.88 -11.50
C TRP A 56 -19.22 -20.06 -12.91
N VAL A 57 -20.02 -21.08 -13.15
CA VAL A 57 -20.77 -21.27 -14.40
C VAL A 57 -21.97 -20.33 -14.44
N PHE A 58 -22.13 -19.59 -15.53
CA PHE A 58 -23.24 -18.66 -15.72
C PHE A 58 -24.39 -19.32 -16.48
N SER A 59 -25.63 -18.93 -16.17
CA SER A 59 -26.80 -19.38 -16.93
C SER A 59 -26.67 -19.06 -18.41
N LEU A 60 -26.88 -20.07 -19.26
CA LEU A 60 -26.87 -19.98 -20.74
C LEU A 60 -28.24 -19.59 -21.32
N LYS A 61 -29.30 -19.49 -20.47
CA LYS A 61 -30.65 -19.12 -20.92
C LYS A 61 -30.64 -17.70 -21.50
N PHE A 62 -31.48 -17.45 -22.53
CA PHE A 62 -31.68 -16.10 -23.04
C PHE A 62 -32.27 -15.17 -21.97
N PRO A 63 -31.80 -13.91 -21.85
CA PRO A 63 -30.75 -13.22 -22.64
C PRO A 63 -29.32 -13.39 -22.03
N TYR A 64 -29.14 -14.12 -20.94
CA TYR A 64 -27.93 -14.15 -20.13
C TYR A 64 -26.66 -14.56 -20.90
N LYS A 65 -26.73 -15.51 -21.80
CA LYS A 65 -25.58 -15.90 -22.63
C LYS A 65 -25.04 -14.71 -23.42
N TYR A 66 -25.91 -13.86 -23.95
CA TYR A 66 -25.54 -12.73 -24.86
C TYR A 66 -24.99 -11.52 -24.07
N ILE A 67 -25.43 -11.31 -22.83
CA ILE A 67 -24.94 -10.22 -21.99
C ILE A 67 -23.67 -10.62 -21.20
N THR A 68 -23.35 -11.90 -21.12
CA THR A 68 -22.09 -12.37 -20.53
C THR A 68 -20.97 -12.11 -21.54
N LYS A 69 -20.01 -11.27 -21.15
CA LYS A 69 -18.86 -10.90 -21.98
C LYS A 69 -17.56 -11.29 -21.28
N TRP A 70 -16.65 -11.80 -22.08
CA TRP A 70 -15.33 -12.22 -21.64
C TRP A 70 -14.26 -11.28 -22.18
N GLY A 71 -13.13 -11.20 -21.50
CA GLY A 71 -11.98 -10.37 -21.87
C GLY A 71 -11.15 -10.95 -23.02
N ASP A 72 -10.06 -10.28 -23.35
CA ASP A 72 -9.04 -10.77 -24.29
C ASP A 72 -8.36 -12.03 -23.74
N ARG A 73 -8.25 -12.08 -22.40
CA ARG A 73 -7.79 -13.23 -21.62
C ARG A 73 -8.76 -13.48 -20.47
N SER A 74 -8.82 -14.73 -20.02
CA SER A 74 -9.70 -15.13 -18.90
C SER A 74 -8.96 -15.98 -17.89
N LEU A 75 -9.23 -15.75 -16.60
CA LEU A 75 -8.89 -16.64 -15.52
C LEU A 75 -10.10 -17.53 -15.20
N ALA A 76 -9.89 -18.82 -15.08
CA ALA A 76 -10.88 -19.78 -14.60
C ALA A 76 -10.44 -20.33 -13.24
N VAL A 77 -11.33 -20.38 -12.24
CA VAL A 77 -10.93 -20.80 -10.88
C VAL A 77 -10.86 -22.33 -10.70
N SER A 78 -11.04 -23.08 -11.80
CA SER A 78 -10.89 -24.54 -11.86
C SER A 78 -10.91 -25.02 -13.33
N ASP A 79 -10.43 -26.26 -13.57
CA ASP A 79 -10.41 -26.84 -14.91
C ASP A 79 -11.79 -27.10 -15.48
N ASP A 80 -12.77 -27.43 -14.67
CA ASP A 80 -14.17 -27.60 -15.12
C ASP A 80 -14.75 -26.26 -15.60
N ILE A 81 -14.41 -25.13 -14.95
CA ILE A 81 -14.80 -23.81 -15.43
C ILE A 81 -14.04 -23.44 -16.71
N LYS A 82 -12.76 -23.77 -16.83
CA LYS A 82 -12.02 -23.60 -18.10
C LYS A 82 -12.72 -24.35 -19.22
N LYS A 83 -13.05 -25.61 -19.02
CA LYS A 83 -13.79 -26.42 -19.99
C LYS A 83 -15.14 -25.81 -20.32
N TYR A 84 -15.89 -25.35 -19.32
CA TYR A 84 -17.17 -24.67 -19.51
C TYR A 84 -17.04 -23.42 -20.39
N LEU A 85 -15.99 -22.61 -20.23
CA LEU A 85 -15.73 -21.42 -21.05
C LEU A 85 -15.42 -21.79 -22.51
N ILE A 86 -14.65 -22.85 -22.73
CA ILE A 86 -14.33 -23.37 -24.07
C ILE A 86 -15.61 -23.85 -24.75
N ASP A 87 -16.35 -24.75 -24.10
CA ASP A 87 -17.50 -25.45 -24.69
C ASP A 87 -18.69 -24.51 -24.98
N ASN A 88 -18.94 -23.52 -24.12
CA ASN A 88 -20.16 -22.70 -24.18
C ASN A 88 -19.95 -21.29 -24.74
N TYR A 89 -18.74 -20.75 -24.70
CA TYR A 89 -18.42 -19.41 -25.19
C TYR A 89 -17.37 -19.40 -26.30
N GLY A 90 -16.80 -20.56 -26.65
CA GLY A 90 -15.81 -20.69 -27.71
C GLY A 90 -14.51 -19.93 -27.47
N ILE A 91 -14.15 -19.72 -26.21
CA ILE A 91 -12.88 -19.07 -25.87
C ILE A 91 -11.76 -20.03 -26.17
N LYS A 92 -10.72 -19.58 -26.88
CA LYS A 92 -9.57 -20.42 -27.21
C LYS A 92 -8.87 -20.90 -25.92
N PRO A 93 -8.46 -22.17 -25.81
CA PRO A 93 -7.81 -22.72 -24.60
C PRO A 93 -6.60 -21.90 -24.14
N GLY A 94 -5.74 -21.42 -25.06
CA GLY A 94 -4.60 -20.57 -24.78
C GLY A 94 -4.93 -19.17 -24.23
N ASN A 95 -6.19 -18.74 -24.30
CA ASN A 95 -6.65 -17.49 -23.71
C ASN A 95 -7.22 -17.66 -22.31
N ILE A 96 -7.20 -18.89 -21.76
CA ILE A 96 -7.73 -19.19 -20.43
C ILE A 96 -6.62 -19.83 -19.58
N ARG A 97 -6.25 -19.14 -18.49
CA ARG A 97 -5.39 -19.70 -17.44
C ARG A 97 -6.25 -20.17 -16.28
N VAL A 98 -5.96 -21.35 -15.75
CA VAL A 98 -6.58 -21.80 -14.50
C VAL A 98 -5.86 -21.15 -13.32
N THR A 99 -6.64 -20.66 -12.39
CA THR A 99 -6.20 -20.08 -11.11
C THR A 99 -7.06 -20.65 -9.98
N ILE A 100 -7.02 -20.03 -8.83
CA ILE A 100 -7.75 -20.44 -7.64
C ILE A 100 -8.61 -19.30 -7.08
N ASN A 101 -9.52 -19.62 -6.15
CA ASN A 101 -10.11 -18.65 -5.24
C ASN A 101 -9.24 -18.55 -3.99
N GLY A 102 -8.29 -17.62 -3.99
CA GLY A 102 -7.30 -17.46 -2.93
C GLY A 102 -7.90 -17.20 -1.54
N ILE A 103 -7.32 -17.83 -0.53
CA ILE A 103 -7.69 -17.70 0.88
C ILE A 103 -6.66 -16.84 1.61
N ASP A 104 -7.12 -15.87 2.38
CA ASP A 104 -6.31 -15.04 3.26
C ASP A 104 -6.00 -15.82 4.55
N THR A 105 -4.84 -16.46 4.60
CA THR A 105 -4.40 -17.28 5.74
C THR A 105 -4.04 -16.47 6.98
N GLN A 106 -3.92 -15.13 6.87
CA GLN A 106 -3.77 -14.25 8.03
C GLN A 106 -5.12 -13.94 8.66
N LYS A 107 -6.16 -13.77 7.83
CA LYS A 107 -7.53 -13.55 8.30
C LYS A 107 -8.14 -14.82 8.89
N PHE A 108 -7.92 -15.98 8.26
CA PHE A 108 -8.37 -17.28 8.70
C PHE A 108 -7.21 -18.00 9.40
N SER A 109 -7.17 -17.93 10.73
CA SER A 109 -6.10 -18.48 11.57
C SER A 109 -6.69 -19.15 12.81
N LYS A 110 -6.03 -20.19 13.33
CA LYS A 110 -6.41 -20.79 14.61
C LYS A 110 -6.37 -19.82 15.79
N ASN A 111 -5.55 -18.74 15.65
CA ASN A 111 -5.39 -17.70 16.67
C ASN A 111 -6.39 -16.53 16.49
N THR A 112 -7.42 -16.67 15.62
CA THR A 112 -8.44 -15.64 15.46
C THR A 112 -9.23 -15.51 16.75
N ASP A 113 -9.26 -14.30 17.32
CA ASP A 113 -10.11 -14.00 18.48
C ASP A 113 -11.60 -14.09 18.09
N TYR A 114 -12.34 -14.92 18.81
CA TYR A 114 -13.78 -15.15 18.61
C TYR A 114 -14.63 -14.77 19.82
N THR A 115 -14.07 -14.04 20.80
CA THR A 115 -14.76 -13.66 22.04
C THR A 115 -16.09 -12.96 21.76
N GLU A 116 -16.11 -12.01 20.83
CA GLU A 116 -17.31 -11.25 20.45
C GLU A 116 -18.44 -12.16 19.95
N VAL A 117 -18.17 -13.11 19.07
CA VAL A 117 -19.18 -14.05 18.56
C VAL A 117 -19.53 -15.11 19.61
N ALA A 118 -18.62 -15.44 20.51
CA ALA A 118 -18.91 -16.33 21.62
C ALA A 118 -19.92 -15.70 22.59
N GLU A 119 -19.77 -14.42 22.90
CA GLU A 119 -20.76 -13.70 23.73
C GLU A 119 -22.10 -13.55 23.00
N GLU A 120 -22.10 -13.16 21.71
CA GLU A 120 -23.31 -12.98 20.91
C GLU A 120 -24.18 -14.24 20.84
N PHE A 121 -23.55 -15.41 20.63
CA PHE A 121 -24.26 -16.70 20.46
C PHE A 121 -24.20 -17.59 21.70
N GLY A 122 -23.68 -17.11 22.82
CA GLY A 122 -23.54 -17.87 24.06
C GLY A 122 -22.68 -19.14 23.89
N LEU A 123 -21.59 -19.03 23.10
CA LEU A 123 -20.67 -20.14 22.86
C LEU A 123 -19.71 -20.26 24.03
N THR A 124 -19.72 -21.41 24.71
CA THR A 124 -18.84 -21.64 25.88
C THR A 124 -17.59 -22.45 25.47
N PRO A 125 -16.42 -22.20 26.08
CA PRO A 125 -15.18 -22.92 25.73
C PRO A 125 -15.24 -24.44 26.02
N GLU A 126 -16.08 -24.86 26.98
CA GLU A 126 -16.19 -26.26 27.40
C GLU A 126 -16.96 -27.13 26.39
N LYS A 127 -17.63 -26.50 25.41
CA LYS A 127 -18.40 -27.20 24.39
C LYS A 127 -17.50 -27.69 23.25
N ARG A 128 -17.73 -28.97 22.89
CA ARG A 128 -17.14 -29.58 21.70
C ARG A 128 -17.95 -29.18 20.48
N ARG A 129 -17.43 -28.28 19.68
CA ARG A 129 -18.25 -27.59 18.67
C ARG A 129 -17.95 -28.06 17.26
N ILE A 130 -19.03 -28.46 16.58
CA ILE A 130 -19.05 -28.67 15.13
C ILE A 130 -19.52 -27.39 14.48
N VAL A 131 -18.72 -26.84 13.53
CA VAL A 131 -19.10 -25.65 12.74
C VAL A 131 -19.43 -26.06 11.32
N TYR A 132 -20.61 -25.69 10.84
CA TYR A 132 -21.03 -25.84 9.45
C TYR A 132 -21.24 -24.46 8.83
N VAL A 133 -20.68 -24.20 7.63
CA VAL A 133 -20.83 -22.92 6.94
C VAL A 133 -21.26 -23.16 5.51
N SER A 134 -22.44 -22.63 5.13
CA SER A 134 -22.93 -22.63 3.74
C SER A 134 -23.98 -21.54 3.55
N ARG A 135 -24.29 -21.19 2.30
CA ARG A 135 -25.56 -20.52 2.03
C ARG A 135 -26.71 -21.51 2.24
N MET A 136 -27.73 -21.06 2.95
CA MET A 136 -28.95 -21.87 3.21
C MET A 136 -29.95 -21.66 2.08
N ASP A 137 -29.56 -21.97 0.85
CA ASP A 137 -30.45 -22.06 -0.30
C ASP A 137 -30.83 -23.55 -0.53
N ILE A 138 -32.01 -23.83 -1.06
CA ILE A 138 -32.55 -25.21 -1.27
C ILE A 138 -31.55 -26.10 -2.03
N ASP A 139 -30.78 -25.51 -2.95
CA ASP A 139 -29.73 -26.20 -3.73
C ASP A 139 -28.39 -26.33 -2.98
N ARG A 140 -28.28 -25.89 -1.70
CA ARG A 140 -27.03 -25.86 -0.93
C ARG A 140 -27.15 -26.26 0.54
N SER A 141 -28.35 -26.44 1.06
CA SER A 141 -28.64 -26.73 2.47
C SER A 141 -28.69 -28.22 2.82
N LEU A 142 -28.55 -29.15 1.86
CA LEU A 142 -28.68 -30.58 2.09
C LEU A 142 -27.82 -31.09 3.25
N ALA A 143 -26.55 -30.77 3.28
CA ALA A 143 -25.65 -31.25 4.32
C ALA A 143 -26.00 -30.66 5.71
N ALA A 144 -26.55 -29.44 5.78
CA ALA A 144 -27.11 -28.89 7.03
C ALA A 144 -28.28 -29.70 7.53
N HIS A 145 -29.25 -30.01 6.67
CA HIS A 145 -30.40 -30.86 7.04
C HIS A 145 -29.97 -32.25 7.48
N LYS A 146 -29.00 -32.89 6.79
CA LYS A 146 -28.42 -34.17 7.20
C LYS A 146 -27.72 -34.08 8.55
N LEU A 147 -26.99 -33.01 8.84
CA LEU A 147 -26.37 -32.80 10.14
C LEU A 147 -27.40 -32.62 11.24
N ILE A 148 -28.50 -31.90 10.99
CA ILE A 148 -29.59 -31.71 11.93
C ILE A 148 -30.29 -33.03 12.20
N SER A 149 -30.57 -33.87 11.19
CA SER A 149 -31.26 -35.15 11.34
C SER A 149 -30.53 -36.17 12.23
N ILE A 150 -29.19 -36.09 12.27
CA ILE A 150 -28.34 -36.98 13.10
C ILE A 150 -27.93 -36.36 14.43
N ALA A 151 -28.32 -35.10 14.71
CA ALA A 151 -27.81 -34.35 15.86
C ALA A 151 -28.16 -35.02 17.22
N GLU A 152 -29.34 -35.60 17.35
CA GLU A 152 -29.72 -36.35 18.55
C GLU A 152 -28.79 -37.54 18.81
N LYS A 153 -28.52 -38.35 17.77
CA LYS A 153 -27.62 -39.51 17.85
C LYS A 153 -26.19 -39.10 18.17
N LEU A 154 -25.74 -37.94 17.64
CA LEU A 154 -24.43 -37.39 17.95
C LEU A 154 -24.32 -36.95 19.41
N ASP A 155 -25.38 -36.34 19.94
CA ASP A 155 -25.44 -35.87 21.31
C ASP A 155 -25.44 -37.01 22.36
N GLU A 156 -25.98 -38.17 21.99
CA GLU A 156 -25.93 -39.39 22.82
C GLU A 156 -24.49 -39.96 22.92
N LYS A 157 -23.61 -39.64 21.99
CA LYS A 157 -22.25 -40.20 21.87
C LYS A 157 -21.13 -39.23 22.17
N ILE A 158 -21.39 -37.95 22.06
CA ILE A 158 -20.37 -36.90 22.23
C ILE A 158 -20.75 -36.00 23.40
N ASP A 159 -20.02 -36.11 24.49
CA ASP A 159 -20.22 -35.28 25.66
C ASP A 159 -20.00 -33.81 25.34
N ASN A 160 -20.84 -32.94 25.91
CA ASN A 160 -20.74 -31.48 25.73
C ASN A 160 -20.81 -31.00 24.27
N LEU A 161 -21.50 -31.73 23.41
CA LEU A 161 -21.67 -31.36 22.00
C LEU A 161 -22.43 -30.03 21.84
N GLU A 162 -21.99 -29.24 20.85
CA GLU A 162 -22.69 -28.08 20.32
C GLU A 162 -22.48 -28.01 18.78
N ILE A 163 -23.54 -27.70 18.04
CA ILE A 163 -23.53 -27.59 16.59
C ILE A 163 -23.82 -26.13 16.22
N LEU A 164 -22.93 -25.48 15.50
CA LEU A 164 -23.09 -24.11 15.03
C LEU A 164 -23.28 -24.08 13.50
N ILE A 165 -24.48 -23.69 13.06
CA ILE A 165 -24.84 -23.59 11.64
C ILE A 165 -24.79 -22.11 11.22
N VAL A 166 -23.91 -21.79 10.26
CA VAL A 166 -23.64 -20.43 9.81
C VAL A 166 -24.09 -20.26 8.37
N GLY A 167 -24.94 -19.26 8.13
CA GLY A 167 -25.39 -18.85 6.79
C GLY A 167 -26.88 -18.58 6.72
N GLY A 168 -27.28 -17.82 5.71
CA GLY A 168 -28.65 -17.49 5.38
C GLY A 168 -28.97 -17.80 3.93
N GLY A 169 -30.24 -17.82 3.57
CA GLY A 169 -30.72 -18.12 2.23
C GLY A 169 -32.23 -18.40 2.23
N ASN A 170 -32.76 -18.88 1.10
CA ASN A 170 -34.21 -19.09 0.93
C ASN A 170 -34.72 -20.35 1.63
N ASP A 171 -33.86 -21.22 2.17
CA ASP A 171 -34.18 -22.39 2.95
C ASP A 171 -33.85 -22.21 4.45
N PHE A 172 -33.43 -21.03 4.87
CA PHE A 172 -33.00 -20.75 6.24
C PHE A 172 -34.10 -21.00 7.26
N GLU A 173 -35.33 -20.59 6.99
CA GLU A 173 -36.46 -20.78 7.91
C GLU A 173 -36.84 -22.26 8.09
N ASN A 174 -36.73 -23.07 7.02
CA ASN A 174 -36.96 -24.52 7.13
C ASN A 174 -35.87 -25.19 7.97
N MET A 175 -34.60 -24.81 7.72
CA MET A 175 -33.46 -25.31 8.50
C MET A 175 -33.57 -24.91 9.98
N LYS A 176 -33.94 -23.67 10.26
CA LYS A 176 -34.18 -23.16 11.61
C LYS A 176 -35.28 -23.96 12.32
N THR A 177 -36.43 -24.17 11.65
CA THR A 177 -37.54 -24.97 12.19
C THR A 177 -37.08 -26.39 12.52
N ALA A 178 -36.30 -27.03 11.64
CA ALA A 178 -35.77 -28.37 11.90
C ALA A 178 -34.82 -28.39 13.13
N ALA A 179 -33.92 -27.38 13.24
CA ALA A 179 -33.03 -27.25 14.39
C ALA A 179 -33.80 -27.00 15.71
N ASP A 180 -34.79 -26.12 15.68
CA ASP A 180 -35.64 -25.83 16.85
C ASP A 180 -36.42 -27.07 17.32
N ASN A 181 -36.90 -27.90 16.41
CA ASN A 181 -37.56 -29.17 16.75
C ASN A 181 -36.62 -30.12 17.51
N VAL A 182 -35.37 -30.24 17.10
CA VAL A 182 -34.36 -31.05 17.79
C VAL A 182 -34.04 -30.44 19.16
N ASN A 183 -33.79 -29.13 19.25
CA ASN A 183 -33.52 -28.44 20.51
C ASN A 183 -34.67 -28.58 21.52
N ASN A 184 -35.94 -28.44 21.08
CA ASN A 184 -37.12 -28.58 21.91
C ASN A 184 -37.28 -30.02 22.41
N LYS A 185 -37.06 -31.01 21.55
CA LYS A 185 -37.11 -32.43 21.91
C LYS A 185 -36.08 -32.79 22.98
N LEU A 186 -34.86 -32.23 22.87
CA LEU A 186 -33.77 -32.47 23.82
C LEU A 186 -33.82 -31.54 25.04
N ASN A 187 -34.74 -30.58 25.05
CA ASN A 187 -34.82 -29.50 26.06
C ASN A 187 -33.49 -28.82 26.35
N LYS A 188 -32.67 -28.58 25.29
CA LYS A 188 -31.40 -27.88 25.36
C LYS A 188 -31.01 -27.25 24.03
N PRO A 189 -30.23 -26.15 24.00
CA PRO A 189 -29.81 -25.49 22.78
C PRO A 189 -28.60 -26.21 22.15
N LEU A 190 -28.79 -27.45 21.66
CA LEU A 190 -27.76 -28.25 21.01
C LEU A 190 -27.31 -27.63 19.70
N ILE A 191 -28.26 -27.11 18.89
CA ILE A 191 -28.00 -26.52 17.57
C ILE A 191 -28.22 -25.02 17.64
N LYS A 192 -27.20 -24.26 17.33
CA LYS A 192 -27.22 -22.79 17.19
C LYS A 192 -27.11 -22.42 15.74
N TYR A 193 -27.73 -21.31 15.32
CA TYR A 193 -27.70 -20.82 13.96
C TYR A 193 -27.58 -19.30 13.95
N THR A 194 -26.85 -18.74 12.95
CA THR A 194 -26.47 -17.33 12.95
C THR A 194 -27.16 -16.49 11.89
N GLY A 195 -27.73 -17.12 10.85
CA GLY A 195 -28.09 -16.40 9.62
C GLY A 195 -26.83 -15.95 8.81
N SER A 196 -27.03 -14.99 7.92
CA SER A 196 -25.93 -14.46 7.08
C SER A 196 -24.91 -13.66 7.88
N ARG A 197 -23.62 -13.99 7.77
CA ARG A 197 -22.52 -13.35 8.51
C ARG A 197 -21.39 -12.93 7.57
N THR A 198 -20.59 -11.96 8.00
CA THR A 198 -19.36 -11.48 7.31
C THR A 198 -18.09 -11.79 8.08
N ASP A 199 -18.20 -12.14 9.35
CA ASP A 199 -17.14 -12.48 10.30
C ASP A 199 -16.94 -14.00 10.44
N ILE A 200 -17.03 -14.72 9.32
CA ILE A 200 -16.92 -16.17 9.22
C ILE A 200 -15.62 -16.70 9.87
N ASN A 201 -14.53 -15.95 9.80
CA ASN A 201 -13.26 -16.33 10.42
C ASN A 201 -13.36 -16.52 11.94
N LYS A 202 -14.15 -15.67 12.63
CA LYS A 202 -14.37 -15.78 14.07
C LYS A 202 -15.22 -17.01 14.39
N LEU A 203 -16.30 -17.22 13.62
CA LEU A 203 -17.21 -18.37 13.82
C LEU A 203 -16.49 -19.70 13.55
N VAL A 204 -15.70 -19.80 12.50
CA VAL A 204 -14.88 -20.98 12.19
C VAL A 204 -13.82 -21.22 13.28
N ALA A 205 -13.17 -20.17 13.77
CA ALA A 205 -12.18 -20.30 14.85
C ALA A 205 -12.74 -20.91 16.13
N SER A 206 -14.05 -20.70 16.42
CA SER A 206 -14.73 -21.24 17.60
C SER A 206 -14.96 -22.77 17.56
N GLY A 207 -14.83 -23.41 16.38
CA GLY A 207 -15.11 -24.86 16.21
C GLY A 207 -13.95 -25.76 16.58
N GLU A 208 -14.26 -27.00 17.02
CA GLU A 208 -13.30 -28.09 17.14
C GLU A 208 -13.07 -28.75 15.77
N ILE A 209 -14.17 -29.05 15.04
CA ILE A 209 -14.14 -29.56 13.67
C ILE A 209 -15.05 -28.73 12.76
N PHE A 210 -14.82 -28.86 11.46
CA PHE A 210 -15.57 -28.16 10.42
C PHE A 210 -16.25 -29.14 9.47
N ILE A 211 -17.45 -28.77 8.98
CA ILE A 211 -18.14 -29.50 7.91
C ILE A 211 -18.56 -28.49 6.84
N GLY A 212 -18.30 -28.79 5.59
CA GLY A 212 -18.69 -27.95 4.44
C GLY A 212 -17.89 -28.22 3.19
N VAL A 213 -18.04 -27.36 2.18
CA VAL A 213 -17.44 -27.54 0.85
C VAL A 213 -16.87 -26.23 0.32
N SER A 214 -16.07 -26.31 -0.74
CA SER A 214 -15.60 -25.17 -1.53
C SER A 214 -14.90 -24.13 -0.66
N ARG A 215 -15.16 -22.85 -0.86
CA ARG A 215 -14.51 -21.75 -0.17
C ARG A 215 -14.59 -21.84 1.36
N ALA A 216 -15.74 -22.26 1.89
CA ALA A 216 -15.92 -22.38 3.34
C ALA A 216 -15.02 -23.48 3.95
N ALA A 217 -14.84 -24.60 3.24
CA ALA A 217 -13.89 -25.64 3.64
C ALA A 217 -12.44 -25.13 3.59
N LEU A 218 -12.05 -24.42 2.53
CA LEU A 218 -10.71 -23.86 2.41
C LEU A 218 -10.41 -22.82 3.50
N GLU A 219 -11.39 -21.99 3.86
CA GLU A 219 -11.30 -21.03 4.96
C GLU A 219 -11.11 -21.72 6.33
N ALA A 220 -11.82 -22.82 6.57
CA ALA A 220 -11.67 -23.61 7.79
C ALA A 220 -10.32 -24.35 7.84
N MET A 221 -9.88 -24.89 6.73
CA MET A 221 -8.59 -25.55 6.59
C MET A 221 -7.43 -24.57 6.83
N ALA A 222 -7.55 -23.31 6.36
CA ALA A 222 -6.60 -22.24 6.67
C ALA A 222 -6.53 -21.95 8.18
N ALA A 223 -7.66 -22.06 8.88
CA ALA A 223 -7.74 -21.92 10.34
C ALA A 223 -7.34 -23.21 11.10
N GLU A 224 -6.67 -24.16 10.45
CA GLU A 224 -6.22 -25.43 11.03
C GLU A 224 -7.35 -26.28 11.62
N LYS A 225 -8.57 -26.18 11.06
CA LYS A 225 -9.69 -27.01 11.54
C LYS A 225 -9.71 -28.36 10.82
N PRO A 226 -9.68 -29.49 11.53
CA PRO A 226 -9.98 -30.78 10.94
C PRO A 226 -11.33 -30.74 10.25
N SER A 227 -11.40 -31.12 8.97
CA SER A 227 -12.55 -30.85 8.12
C SER A 227 -13.16 -32.11 7.52
N ILE A 228 -14.48 -32.17 7.48
CA ILE A 228 -15.26 -33.13 6.69
C ILE A 228 -15.80 -32.42 5.45
N ILE A 229 -15.40 -32.85 4.27
CA ILE A 229 -15.80 -32.25 3.01
C ILE A 229 -17.10 -32.88 2.53
N ALA A 230 -18.22 -32.16 2.76
CA ALA A 230 -19.59 -32.64 2.51
C ALA A 230 -20.49 -31.50 2.03
N GLY A 231 -21.26 -31.70 0.97
CA GLY A 231 -22.19 -30.70 0.41
C GLY A 231 -23.27 -31.31 -0.48
N ASN A 232 -23.99 -30.45 -1.20
CA ASN A 232 -25.09 -30.89 -2.09
C ASN A 232 -24.59 -31.62 -3.35
N GLU A 233 -23.38 -31.32 -3.81
CA GLU A 233 -22.81 -31.92 -5.04
C GLU A 233 -22.11 -33.26 -4.76
N GLY A 234 -21.94 -33.64 -3.48
CA GLY A 234 -21.35 -34.92 -3.10
C GLY A 234 -20.63 -34.91 -1.74
N TYR A 235 -19.89 -35.97 -1.49
CA TYR A 235 -19.21 -36.28 -0.24
C TYR A 235 -17.81 -36.86 -0.47
N ILE A 236 -16.79 -36.26 0.13
CA ILE A 236 -15.41 -36.77 0.16
C ILE A 236 -15.07 -37.36 1.53
N GLY A 237 -15.61 -36.81 2.63
CA GLY A 237 -15.39 -37.24 4.01
C GLY A 237 -14.27 -36.48 4.71
N ILE A 238 -13.66 -37.11 5.72
CA ILE A 238 -12.55 -36.54 6.49
C ILE A 238 -11.40 -36.24 5.56
N PHE A 239 -10.94 -34.97 5.54
CA PHE A 239 -9.84 -34.53 4.69
C PHE A 239 -8.50 -34.94 5.29
N ASP A 240 -7.73 -35.67 4.49
CA ASP A 240 -6.36 -36.13 4.77
C ASP A 240 -5.52 -36.17 3.49
N GLN A 241 -4.31 -36.73 3.56
CA GLN A 241 -3.39 -36.83 2.42
C GLN A 241 -3.98 -37.67 1.26
N ASP A 242 -4.74 -38.72 1.57
CA ASP A 242 -5.31 -39.62 0.54
C ASP A 242 -6.46 -38.93 -0.22
N LYS A 243 -7.07 -37.91 0.39
CA LYS A 243 -8.18 -37.14 -0.19
C LYS A 243 -7.73 -35.90 -0.97
N LEU A 244 -6.42 -35.57 -0.94
CA LEU A 244 -5.91 -34.35 -1.58
C LEU A 244 -6.23 -34.31 -3.07
N GLY A 245 -5.95 -35.37 -3.83
CA GLY A 245 -6.15 -35.41 -5.28
C GLY A 245 -7.60 -35.11 -5.67
N ILE A 246 -8.55 -35.91 -5.15
CA ILE A 246 -9.97 -35.74 -5.46
C ILE A 246 -10.53 -34.40 -4.96
N SER A 247 -9.98 -33.85 -3.89
CA SER A 247 -10.41 -32.54 -3.36
C SER A 247 -9.96 -31.40 -4.29
N ILE A 248 -8.74 -31.44 -4.82
CA ILE A 248 -8.23 -30.47 -5.79
C ILE A 248 -9.01 -30.57 -7.11
N ASP A 249 -9.17 -31.80 -7.66
CA ASP A 249 -9.87 -32.03 -8.93
C ASP A 249 -11.30 -31.51 -8.94
N THR A 250 -11.98 -31.59 -7.78
CA THR A 250 -13.35 -31.09 -7.60
C THR A 250 -13.40 -29.66 -7.03
N ASN A 251 -12.27 -29.00 -6.83
CA ASN A 251 -12.15 -27.71 -6.14
C ASN A 251 -12.91 -27.69 -4.78
N PHE A 252 -12.77 -28.79 -4.04
CA PHE A 252 -13.45 -29.04 -2.75
C PHE A 252 -14.99 -28.92 -2.81
N CYS A 253 -15.60 -29.06 -4.01
CA CYS A 253 -17.05 -29.03 -4.20
C CYS A 253 -17.71 -30.42 -4.17
N CYS A 254 -16.92 -31.49 -4.20
CA CYS A 254 -17.35 -32.90 -4.23
C CYS A 254 -18.14 -33.28 -5.50
N ARG A 255 -18.10 -32.49 -6.59
CA ARG A 255 -18.87 -32.76 -7.80
C ARG A 255 -18.47 -34.09 -8.42
N GLY A 256 -19.47 -34.96 -8.62
CA GLY A 256 -19.24 -36.32 -9.16
C GLY A 256 -18.75 -37.35 -8.14
N CYS A 257 -18.62 -36.99 -6.86
CA CYS A 257 -18.40 -37.92 -5.76
C CYS A 257 -19.71 -38.57 -5.33
N ARG A 258 -19.64 -39.52 -4.38
CA ARG A 258 -20.84 -40.15 -3.78
C ARG A 258 -21.74 -39.09 -3.13
N GLU A 259 -23.04 -39.36 -3.03
CA GLU A 259 -23.99 -38.45 -2.37
C GLU A 259 -23.72 -38.31 -0.87
N THR A 260 -24.08 -37.18 -0.29
CA THR A 260 -24.01 -36.94 1.15
C THR A 260 -25.10 -37.76 1.85
N ASP A 261 -24.70 -38.81 2.61
CA ASP A 261 -25.56 -39.72 3.35
C ASP A 261 -25.43 -39.48 4.87
N GLU A 262 -26.53 -39.63 5.60
CA GLU A 262 -26.62 -39.41 7.05
C GLU A 262 -25.70 -40.34 7.85
N ASN A 263 -25.70 -41.63 7.50
CA ASN A 263 -24.96 -42.64 8.28
C ASN A 263 -23.45 -42.43 8.12
N ILE A 264 -23.02 -42.17 6.89
CA ILE A 264 -21.60 -41.91 6.60
C ILE A 264 -21.12 -40.61 7.26
N LEU A 265 -21.98 -39.57 7.22
CA LEU A 265 -21.68 -38.31 7.90
C LEU A 265 -21.57 -38.51 9.41
N TYR A 266 -22.51 -39.29 9.99
CA TYR A 266 -22.48 -39.65 11.41
C TYR A 266 -21.19 -40.38 11.80
N GLU A 267 -20.82 -41.44 11.04
CA GLU A 267 -19.61 -42.22 11.29
C GLU A 267 -18.34 -41.37 11.22
N ASP A 268 -18.21 -40.52 10.21
CA ASP A 268 -17.06 -39.66 10.06
C ASP A 268 -16.98 -38.58 11.16
N ILE A 269 -18.13 -38.03 11.62
CA ILE A 269 -18.16 -37.10 12.76
C ILE A 269 -17.68 -37.80 14.04
N ILE A 270 -18.24 -38.99 14.36
CA ILE A 270 -17.87 -39.77 15.55
C ILE A 270 -16.37 -40.10 15.48
N LYS A 271 -15.90 -40.58 14.34
CA LYS A 271 -14.47 -40.88 14.13
C LYS A 271 -13.59 -39.66 14.35
N LEU A 272 -13.90 -38.52 13.71
CA LEU A 272 -13.10 -37.32 13.80
C LEU A 272 -13.09 -36.70 15.18
N MET A 273 -14.25 -36.62 15.82
CA MET A 273 -14.38 -36.11 17.19
C MET A 273 -13.73 -37.03 18.22
N GLY A 274 -13.68 -38.35 17.96
CA GLY A 274 -13.07 -39.36 18.82
C GLY A 274 -11.51 -39.44 18.68
N LEU A 275 -10.92 -38.77 17.70
CA LEU A 275 -9.46 -38.79 17.54
C LEU A 275 -8.73 -38.13 18.73
N PRO A 276 -7.52 -38.61 19.07
CA PRO A 276 -6.64 -37.91 19.99
C PRO A 276 -6.33 -36.50 19.52
N GLU A 277 -6.12 -35.55 20.44
CA GLU A 277 -5.87 -34.14 20.10
C GLU A 277 -4.63 -33.94 19.20
N ALA A 278 -3.59 -34.76 19.41
CA ALA A 278 -2.39 -34.75 18.54
C ALA A 278 -2.73 -35.07 17.07
N GLU A 279 -3.67 -36.01 16.84
CA GLU A 279 -4.07 -36.40 15.49
C GLU A 279 -4.98 -35.35 14.83
N LYS A 280 -5.88 -34.75 15.58
CA LYS A 280 -6.67 -33.60 15.10
C LYS A 280 -5.77 -32.42 14.72
N THR A 281 -4.78 -32.13 15.56
CA THR A 281 -3.77 -31.10 15.28
C THR A 281 -2.98 -31.42 14.02
N ARG A 282 -2.57 -32.66 13.80
CA ARG A 282 -1.87 -33.12 12.60
C ARG A 282 -2.72 -32.90 11.34
N LEU A 283 -3.99 -33.29 11.36
CA LEU A 283 -4.93 -33.08 10.25
C LEU A 283 -5.15 -31.58 9.97
N GLY A 284 -5.31 -30.78 11.01
CA GLY A 284 -5.45 -29.31 10.88
C GLY A 284 -4.22 -28.66 10.29
N SER A 285 -3.02 -29.01 10.77
CA SER A 285 -1.74 -28.47 10.24
C SER A 285 -1.51 -28.88 8.80
N TYR A 286 -1.81 -30.13 8.44
CA TYR A 286 -1.76 -30.58 7.05
C TYR A 286 -2.75 -29.82 6.16
N SER A 287 -3.97 -29.60 6.64
CA SER A 287 -4.97 -28.81 5.93
C SER A 287 -4.45 -27.38 5.62
N LYS A 288 -3.83 -26.73 6.59
CA LYS A 288 -3.24 -25.40 6.42
C LYS A 288 -2.08 -25.41 5.41
N GLU A 289 -1.17 -26.40 5.48
CA GLU A 289 -0.08 -26.57 4.52
C GLU A 289 -0.62 -26.64 3.08
N VAL A 290 -1.70 -27.40 2.85
CA VAL A 290 -2.38 -27.48 1.55
C VAL A 290 -2.91 -26.11 1.10
N ILE A 291 -3.50 -25.34 2.01
CA ILE A 291 -4.00 -24.00 1.67
C ILE A 291 -2.86 -23.03 1.34
N GLU A 292 -1.81 -23.00 2.15
CA GLU A 292 -0.65 -22.13 1.91
C GLU A 292 0.03 -22.44 0.58
N LYS A 293 0.13 -23.73 0.24
CA LYS A 293 0.79 -24.18 -0.99
C LYS A 293 -0.06 -23.98 -2.26
N TYR A 294 -1.35 -24.30 -2.20
CA TYR A 294 -2.18 -24.42 -3.42
C TYR A 294 -3.29 -23.36 -3.51
N TYR A 295 -3.74 -22.76 -2.38
CA TYR A 295 -4.92 -21.92 -2.32
C TYR A 295 -4.67 -20.57 -1.65
N SER A 296 -3.41 -20.13 -1.51
CA SER A 296 -3.14 -18.84 -0.90
C SER A 296 -3.58 -17.67 -1.79
N ILE A 297 -3.95 -16.57 -1.18
CA ILE A 297 -4.28 -15.32 -1.90
C ILE A 297 -3.06 -14.83 -2.72
N ASP A 298 -1.85 -15.14 -2.28
CA ASP A 298 -0.62 -14.77 -2.98
C ASP A 298 -0.46 -15.56 -4.29
N THR A 299 -0.79 -16.85 -4.30
CA THR A 299 -0.83 -17.68 -5.53
C THR A 299 -1.85 -17.11 -6.53
N MET A 300 -3.06 -16.77 -6.06
CA MET A 300 -4.08 -16.14 -6.92
C MET A 300 -3.61 -14.80 -7.49
N ALA A 301 -2.95 -13.99 -6.67
CA ALA A 301 -2.41 -12.70 -7.11
C ALA A 301 -1.31 -12.87 -8.15
N ASP A 302 -0.42 -13.84 -7.97
CA ASP A 302 0.64 -14.18 -8.94
C ASP A 302 0.05 -14.63 -10.29
N ASP A 303 -0.97 -15.46 -10.30
CA ASP A 303 -1.66 -15.87 -11.52
C ASP A 303 -2.31 -14.69 -12.26
N ALA A 304 -2.96 -13.81 -11.51
CA ALA A 304 -3.53 -12.59 -12.09
C ALA A 304 -2.43 -11.68 -12.67
N MET A 305 -1.31 -11.55 -11.97
CA MET A 305 -0.17 -10.75 -12.42
C MET A 305 0.48 -11.33 -13.68
N LYS A 306 0.67 -12.65 -13.75
CA LYS A 306 1.15 -13.34 -14.95
C LYS A 306 0.23 -13.07 -16.13
N MET A 307 -1.08 -13.13 -15.91
CA MET A 307 -2.08 -12.80 -16.93
C MET A 307 -1.97 -11.34 -17.41
N TYR A 308 -1.83 -10.36 -16.50
CA TYR A 308 -1.69 -8.95 -16.90
C TYR A 308 -0.43 -8.70 -17.71
N VAL A 309 0.68 -9.31 -17.32
CA VAL A 309 1.95 -9.20 -18.07
C VAL A 309 1.82 -9.79 -19.46
N SER A 310 1.23 -10.98 -19.59
CA SER A 310 1.05 -11.64 -20.88
C SER A 310 0.25 -10.80 -21.87
N ILE A 311 -0.82 -10.15 -21.37
CA ILE A 311 -1.70 -9.34 -22.22
C ILE A 311 -1.08 -7.99 -22.63
N ILE A 312 -0.20 -7.42 -21.78
CA ILE A 312 0.51 -6.18 -22.11
C ILE A 312 1.60 -6.41 -23.15
N LYS A 313 2.30 -7.56 -23.09
CA LYS A 313 3.38 -7.91 -24.02
C LYS A 313 2.91 -8.36 -25.39
N SER A 314 1.68 -8.87 -25.54
CA SER A 314 1.16 -9.31 -26.83
C SER A 314 0.95 -8.11 -27.77
N GLU A 315 1.69 -8.05 -28.87
CA GLU A 315 1.54 -7.03 -29.94
C GLU A 315 0.30 -7.23 -30.83
N GLY A 316 -0.57 -8.19 -30.53
CA GLY A 316 -1.80 -8.48 -31.27
C GLY A 316 -2.68 -9.49 -30.57
N ILE A 317 -3.98 -9.46 -30.89
CA ILE A 317 -5.02 -10.30 -30.28
C ILE A 317 -4.92 -11.79 -30.72
N ASN A 318 -3.91 -12.20 -31.47
CA ASN A 318 -3.81 -13.52 -32.06
C ASN A 318 -2.84 -14.45 -31.33
N ASP A 319 -3.38 -15.54 -30.85
CA ASP A 319 -2.78 -16.84 -30.54
C ASP A 319 -1.46 -16.85 -29.76
N VAL A 320 -1.56 -16.70 -28.43
CA VAL A 320 -0.51 -17.13 -27.51
C VAL A 320 -0.78 -18.60 -27.14
N THR A 321 0.15 -19.50 -27.41
CA THR A 321 0.08 -20.92 -27.04
C THR A 321 0.33 -21.10 -25.53
N ASN A 322 0.02 -22.28 -24.97
CA ASN A 322 0.35 -22.59 -23.56
C ASN A 322 1.86 -22.47 -23.28
N ASP A 323 2.70 -22.70 -24.29
CA ASP A 323 4.17 -22.60 -24.21
C ASP A 323 4.64 -21.15 -23.88
N GLU A 324 3.88 -20.12 -24.32
CA GLU A 324 4.21 -18.73 -23.95
C GLU A 324 3.92 -18.40 -22.47
N PHE A 325 3.11 -19.20 -21.77
CA PHE A 325 2.95 -19.06 -20.33
C PHE A 325 4.12 -19.70 -19.56
N GLU A 326 4.75 -20.77 -20.10
CA GLU A 326 5.97 -21.37 -19.56
C GLU A 326 7.18 -20.47 -19.80
N ASP A 327 7.33 -19.90 -21.00
CA ASP A 327 8.34 -18.89 -21.32
C ASP A 327 8.22 -17.61 -20.47
N ILE A 328 7.02 -17.25 -20.02
CA ILE A 328 6.81 -16.11 -19.11
C ILE A 328 7.37 -16.43 -17.72
N ASP A 329 7.31 -17.67 -17.27
CA ASP A 329 7.95 -18.09 -16.01
C ASP A 329 9.48 -17.98 -16.08
N GLU A 330 10.10 -18.24 -17.23
CA GLU A 330 11.52 -18.01 -17.47
C GLU A 330 11.89 -16.52 -17.53
N TYR A 331 10.99 -15.65 -18.00
CA TYR A 331 11.16 -14.19 -18.01
C TYR A 331 10.73 -13.49 -16.71
N ILE A 332 9.79 -14.08 -15.96
CA ILE A 332 9.32 -13.54 -14.68
C ILE A 332 10.17 -14.07 -13.51
N PHE A 333 10.79 -15.25 -13.68
CA PHE A 333 11.63 -15.90 -12.69
C PHE A 333 13.00 -16.32 -13.26
N PRO A 334 13.91 -15.42 -13.56
CA PRO A 334 15.28 -15.78 -13.43
C PRO A 334 15.51 -15.95 -11.92
N LEU A 335 15.50 -17.19 -11.46
CA LEU A 335 16.03 -17.55 -10.16
C LEU A 335 17.43 -16.94 -10.03
N ARG A 336 17.53 -15.93 -9.17
CA ARG A 336 18.74 -15.46 -8.48
C ARG A 336 20.07 -15.67 -9.23
N LYS A 337 20.38 -14.87 -10.26
CA LYS A 337 21.79 -14.63 -10.57
C LYS A 337 22.12 -13.19 -10.98
N ASN A 338 21.17 -12.35 -11.44
CA ASN A 338 21.46 -10.92 -11.63
C ASN A 338 20.19 -10.09 -11.43
N LYS A 339 20.07 -9.43 -10.27
CA LYS A 339 18.99 -8.45 -10.03
C LYS A 339 19.10 -7.33 -11.06
N THR A 340 17.98 -6.93 -11.64
CA THR A 340 17.93 -5.87 -12.68
C THR A 340 18.24 -4.50 -12.10
N TYR A 341 17.84 -4.26 -10.83
CA TYR A 341 18.10 -3.03 -10.11
C TYR A 341 18.70 -3.34 -8.73
N ASP A 342 19.70 -2.56 -8.36
CA ASP A 342 20.23 -2.62 -7.00
C ASP A 342 19.24 -1.95 -6.03
N VAL A 343 18.62 -0.83 -6.45
CA VAL A 343 17.74 -0.04 -5.59
C VAL A 343 16.48 0.39 -6.32
N MET A 344 15.33 0.28 -5.65
CA MET A 344 14.11 0.99 -5.99
C MET A 344 13.85 2.07 -4.95
N ILE A 345 13.57 3.31 -5.38
CA ILE A 345 13.31 4.44 -4.48
C ILE A 345 11.85 4.84 -4.58
N SER A 346 11.15 4.87 -3.43
CA SER A 346 9.77 5.34 -3.29
C SER A 346 9.71 6.61 -2.45
N GLY A 347 9.03 7.65 -2.95
CA GLY A 347 8.87 8.93 -2.27
C GLY A 347 7.78 9.79 -2.91
N TYR A 348 7.76 11.09 -2.57
CA TYR A 348 6.83 12.06 -3.15
C TYR A 348 7.47 12.79 -4.33
N TYR A 349 7.84 12.05 -5.39
CA TYR A 349 8.63 12.53 -6.52
C TYR A 349 7.78 12.82 -7.76
N GLY A 350 8.22 13.84 -8.55
CA GLY A 350 7.53 14.28 -9.77
C GLY A 350 6.27 15.11 -9.49
N PHE A 351 6.30 15.92 -8.43
CA PHE A 351 5.24 16.87 -8.05
C PHE A 351 5.75 18.31 -7.97
N ASP A 352 6.92 18.59 -8.55
CA ASP A 352 7.56 19.90 -8.55
C ASP A 352 7.69 20.51 -7.13
N ASN A 353 8.09 19.67 -6.16
CA ASN A 353 8.39 20.04 -4.79
C ASN A 353 9.91 19.94 -4.57
N SER A 354 10.58 21.08 -4.55
CA SER A 354 12.05 21.15 -4.42
C SER A 354 12.59 20.37 -3.22
N GLY A 355 11.83 20.28 -2.10
CA GLY A 355 12.25 19.52 -0.94
C GLY A 355 12.35 18.02 -1.20
N ASP A 356 11.29 17.42 -1.72
CA ASP A 356 11.28 15.98 -2.04
C ASP A 356 12.23 15.67 -3.22
N ASP A 357 12.33 16.60 -4.18
CA ASP A 357 13.24 16.50 -5.31
C ASP A 357 14.71 16.55 -4.87
N SER A 358 15.05 17.37 -3.87
CA SER A 358 16.39 17.41 -3.27
C SER A 358 16.77 16.11 -2.58
N ILE A 359 15.83 15.50 -1.88
CA ILE A 359 16.03 14.20 -1.24
C ILE A 359 16.35 13.13 -2.27
N LEU A 360 15.57 13.05 -3.36
CA LEU A 360 15.84 12.10 -4.43
C LEU A 360 17.23 12.36 -5.06
N LYS A 361 17.55 13.62 -5.35
CA LYS A 361 18.85 14.00 -5.94
C LYS A 361 20.01 13.61 -5.03
N ALA A 362 19.90 13.89 -3.73
CA ALA A 362 20.91 13.55 -2.74
C ALA A 362 21.11 12.04 -2.62
N ILE A 363 20.03 11.26 -2.49
CA ILE A 363 20.09 9.80 -2.42
C ILE A 363 20.78 9.24 -3.68
N VAL A 364 20.36 9.67 -4.86
CA VAL A 364 20.94 9.21 -6.14
C VAL A 364 22.43 9.56 -6.25
N ASN A 365 22.81 10.79 -5.90
CA ASN A 365 24.20 11.23 -5.95
C ASN A 365 25.07 10.44 -4.97
N ASN A 366 24.66 10.32 -3.72
CA ASN A 366 25.42 9.64 -2.66
C ASN A 366 25.59 8.14 -2.98
N LEU A 367 24.55 7.49 -3.49
CA LEU A 367 24.62 6.08 -3.90
C LEU A 367 25.55 5.88 -5.10
N LYS A 368 25.49 6.77 -6.10
CA LYS A 368 26.39 6.71 -7.27
C LYS A 368 27.85 7.03 -6.93
N GLU A 369 28.09 7.90 -5.95
CA GLU A 369 29.44 8.19 -5.46
C GLU A 369 30.07 6.95 -4.78
N LEU A 370 29.29 6.20 -4.01
CA LEU A 370 29.73 4.99 -3.31
C LEU A 370 29.76 3.73 -4.21
N LYS A 371 28.90 3.67 -5.21
CA LYS A 371 28.80 2.57 -6.18
C LYS A 371 28.43 3.14 -7.56
N PRO A 372 29.43 3.50 -8.39
CA PRO A 372 29.18 4.20 -9.67
C PRO A 372 28.30 3.46 -10.67
N ASP A 373 28.31 2.13 -10.66
CA ASP A 373 27.54 1.24 -11.52
C ASP A 373 26.14 0.90 -10.96
N ILE A 374 25.74 1.50 -9.85
CA ILE A 374 24.47 1.21 -9.18
C ILE A 374 23.27 1.49 -10.09
N LYS A 375 22.40 0.48 -10.21
CA LYS A 375 21.17 0.56 -11.02
C LYS A 375 19.99 0.98 -10.15
N ILE A 376 19.48 2.17 -10.38
CA ILE A 376 18.42 2.79 -9.58
C ILE A 376 17.14 2.91 -10.40
N LEU A 377 16.00 2.55 -9.79
CA LEU A 377 14.65 2.76 -10.31
C LEU A 377 13.86 3.64 -9.35
N ALA A 378 13.37 4.79 -9.81
CA ALA A 378 12.55 5.70 -9.00
C ALA A 378 11.06 5.56 -9.30
N LEU A 379 10.22 5.56 -8.26
CA LEU A 379 8.77 5.66 -8.37
C LEU A 379 8.37 7.13 -8.41
N SER A 380 7.77 7.60 -9.50
CA SER A 380 7.46 9.01 -9.71
C SER A 380 6.07 9.24 -10.28
N ASN A 381 5.50 10.42 -10.02
CA ASN A 381 4.28 10.90 -10.70
C ASN A 381 4.56 11.33 -12.15
N ASN A 382 5.79 11.79 -12.42
CA ASN A 382 6.26 12.15 -13.77
C ASN A 382 7.56 11.40 -14.12
N PRO A 383 7.47 10.12 -14.56
CA PRO A 383 8.65 9.30 -14.83
C PRO A 383 9.59 9.86 -15.89
N LYS A 384 9.07 10.54 -16.92
CA LYS A 384 9.88 11.11 -18.00
C LYS A 384 10.78 12.23 -17.49
N GLN A 385 10.22 13.14 -16.72
CA GLN A 385 10.95 14.24 -16.09
C GLN A 385 11.97 13.71 -15.08
N THR A 386 11.56 12.78 -14.21
CA THR A 386 12.45 12.15 -13.22
C THR A 386 13.65 11.48 -13.88
N LYS A 387 13.44 10.74 -14.97
CA LYS A 387 14.54 10.12 -15.73
C LYS A 387 15.49 11.15 -16.32
N ALA A 388 14.96 12.22 -16.92
CA ALA A 388 15.76 13.27 -17.54
C ALA A 388 16.58 14.06 -16.52
N VAL A 389 16.01 14.43 -15.36
CA VAL A 389 16.63 15.29 -14.35
C VAL A 389 17.65 14.53 -13.48
N TYR A 390 17.33 13.28 -13.09
CA TYR A 390 18.17 12.53 -12.12
C TYR A 390 19.04 11.45 -12.75
N GLY A 391 18.86 11.15 -14.05
CA GLY A 391 19.64 10.14 -14.77
C GLY A 391 19.46 8.73 -14.18
N VAL A 392 18.22 8.39 -13.75
CA VAL A 392 17.82 7.09 -13.23
C VAL A 392 16.59 6.57 -13.98
N ASP A 393 16.41 5.27 -14.02
CA ASP A 393 15.17 4.73 -14.56
C ASP A 393 13.99 5.13 -13.67
N SER A 394 12.81 5.30 -14.28
CA SER A 394 11.62 5.68 -13.53
C SER A 394 10.35 5.05 -14.08
N ILE A 395 9.43 4.73 -13.17
CA ILE A 395 8.09 4.25 -13.50
C ILE A 395 7.03 5.00 -12.70
N HIS A 396 5.80 5.00 -13.22
CA HIS A 396 4.71 5.70 -12.56
C HIS A 396 4.37 5.04 -11.22
N ARG A 397 4.29 5.85 -10.15
CA ARG A 397 4.12 5.42 -8.76
C ARG A 397 2.85 4.61 -8.47
N PHE A 398 1.82 4.68 -9.31
CA PHE A 398 0.59 3.91 -9.21
C PHE A 398 0.53 2.73 -10.20
N ASN A 399 1.60 2.45 -10.93
CA ASN A 399 1.67 1.25 -11.76
C ASN A 399 2.10 0.04 -10.90
N PHE A 400 1.20 -0.37 -9.99
CA PHE A 400 1.47 -1.46 -9.04
C PHE A 400 1.92 -2.77 -9.71
N PRO A 401 1.34 -3.20 -10.85
CA PRO A 401 1.82 -4.38 -11.55
C PRO A 401 3.31 -4.28 -11.92
N LYS A 402 3.70 -3.16 -12.52
CA LYS A 402 5.09 -2.96 -12.93
C LYS A 402 6.03 -2.78 -11.72
N ILE A 403 5.54 -2.15 -10.65
CA ILE A 403 6.29 -2.01 -9.37
C ILE A 403 6.57 -3.40 -8.79
N TYR A 404 5.56 -4.27 -8.69
CA TYR A 404 5.69 -5.63 -8.18
C TYR A 404 6.73 -6.45 -8.96
N LEU A 405 6.63 -6.45 -10.30
CA LEU A 405 7.58 -7.17 -11.15
C LEU A 405 9.03 -6.65 -10.98
N LYS A 406 9.18 -5.34 -10.83
CA LYS A 406 10.51 -4.75 -10.63
C LYS A 406 11.04 -5.00 -9.22
N LEU A 407 10.19 -5.02 -8.19
CA LEU A 407 10.59 -5.36 -6.81
C LEU A 407 11.18 -6.76 -6.71
N LYS A 408 10.60 -7.76 -7.36
CA LYS A 408 11.15 -9.14 -7.39
C LYS A 408 12.60 -9.19 -7.91
N ASN A 409 12.98 -8.22 -8.74
CA ASN A 409 14.31 -8.11 -9.35
C ASN A 409 15.10 -6.90 -8.82
N THR A 410 14.83 -6.48 -7.59
CA THR A 410 15.49 -5.39 -6.90
C THR A 410 16.06 -5.88 -5.57
N SER A 411 17.28 -5.48 -5.23
CA SER A 411 17.92 -5.86 -3.97
C SER A 411 17.34 -5.12 -2.78
N LEU A 412 17.13 -3.81 -2.91
CA LEU A 412 16.72 -2.94 -1.83
C LEU A 412 15.60 -1.99 -2.27
N LEU A 413 14.50 -1.93 -1.51
CA LEU A 413 13.57 -0.81 -1.56
C LEU A 413 14.01 0.24 -0.55
N ILE A 414 14.29 1.44 -1.03
CA ILE A 414 14.43 2.63 -0.22
C ILE A 414 13.08 3.35 -0.16
N SER A 415 12.47 3.43 1.03
CA SER A 415 11.46 4.43 1.32
C SER A 415 12.21 5.73 1.56
N GLY A 416 12.27 6.57 0.52
CA GLY A 416 13.10 7.78 0.50
C GLY A 416 12.67 8.79 1.55
N GLY A 417 13.53 9.74 1.88
CA GLY A 417 13.33 10.73 2.94
C GLY A 417 12.06 11.58 2.79
N GLY A 418 11.89 12.47 3.72
CA GLY A 418 10.66 13.26 3.86
C GLY A 418 9.70 12.66 4.89
N SER A 419 8.56 13.30 5.14
CA SER A 419 7.54 12.82 6.08
C SER A 419 6.50 11.97 5.36
N LEU A 420 6.86 10.74 4.96
CA LEU A 420 6.01 9.84 4.19
C LEU A 420 5.03 9.06 5.08
N ILE A 421 5.49 8.69 6.29
CA ILE A 421 4.69 7.92 7.27
C ILE A 421 4.00 8.92 8.21
N GLN A 422 2.88 9.47 7.76
CA GLN A 422 2.02 10.41 8.51
C GLN A 422 0.59 10.38 7.92
N ASP A 423 -0.42 10.75 8.71
CA ASP A 423 -1.83 10.74 8.29
C ASP A 423 -2.51 12.12 8.32
N ILE A 424 -1.73 13.19 8.59
CA ILE A 424 -2.24 14.59 8.55
C ILE A 424 -2.73 14.96 7.15
N THR A 425 -1.99 14.53 6.12
CA THR A 425 -2.33 14.84 4.73
C THR A 425 -3.52 14.01 4.27
N SER A 426 -3.47 12.71 4.45
CA SER A 426 -4.58 11.77 4.28
C SER A 426 -4.20 10.34 4.67
N ASP A 427 -5.16 9.56 5.15
CA ASP A 427 -5.02 8.11 5.35
C ASP A 427 -4.64 7.38 4.06
N LYS A 428 -5.07 7.86 2.90
CA LYS A 428 -4.75 7.27 1.59
C LYS A 428 -3.27 7.40 1.26
N SER A 429 -2.63 8.53 1.62
CA SER A 429 -1.19 8.72 1.43
C SER A 429 -0.39 7.75 2.28
N LEU A 430 -0.71 7.63 3.56
CA LEU A 430 -0.10 6.66 4.46
C LEU A 430 -0.28 5.23 3.95
N ALA A 431 -1.49 4.85 3.56
CA ALA A 431 -1.80 3.53 3.02
C ALA A 431 -0.97 3.20 1.77
N TYR A 432 -0.75 4.17 0.88
CA TYR A 432 0.08 4.00 -0.30
C TYR A 432 1.52 3.60 0.07
N TYR A 433 2.19 4.38 0.94
CA TYR A 433 3.58 4.08 1.32
C TYR A 433 3.73 2.77 2.06
N LEU A 434 2.83 2.47 3.00
CA LEU A 434 2.80 1.16 3.68
C LEU A 434 2.56 0.00 2.69
N THR A 435 1.75 0.21 1.64
CA THR A 435 1.50 -0.80 0.61
C THR A 435 2.77 -1.09 -0.19
N ILE A 436 3.54 -0.08 -0.60
CA ILE A 436 4.80 -0.27 -1.32
C ILE A 436 5.81 -1.05 -0.46
N ILE A 437 5.94 -0.69 0.84
CA ILE A 437 6.83 -1.40 1.78
C ILE A 437 6.40 -2.87 1.91
N ARG A 438 5.12 -3.15 2.15
CA ARG A 438 4.60 -4.51 2.26
C ARG A 438 4.77 -5.32 0.98
N LEU A 439 4.63 -4.67 -0.17
CA LEU A 439 4.83 -5.30 -1.46
C LEU A 439 6.29 -5.74 -1.63
N ALA A 440 7.25 -4.91 -1.22
CA ALA A 440 8.66 -5.26 -1.23
C ALA A 440 8.97 -6.43 -0.28
N GLN A 441 8.45 -6.38 0.95
CA GLN A 441 8.57 -7.46 1.93
C GLN A 441 8.01 -8.78 1.40
N LYS A 442 6.86 -8.76 0.72
CA LYS A 442 6.27 -9.94 0.06
C LYS A 442 7.12 -10.46 -1.11
N CYS A 443 7.85 -9.59 -1.79
CA CYS A 443 8.77 -9.96 -2.85
C CYS A 443 10.13 -10.49 -2.34
N GLY A 444 10.36 -10.49 -1.02
CA GLY A 444 11.67 -10.80 -0.44
C GLY A 444 12.72 -9.73 -0.74
N THR A 445 12.31 -8.52 -1.14
CA THR A 445 13.17 -7.37 -1.34
C THR A 445 13.42 -6.72 0.01
N LYS A 446 14.69 -6.51 0.40
CA LYS A 446 15.02 -5.77 1.62
C LYS A 446 14.43 -4.37 1.60
N VAL A 447 14.07 -3.84 2.75
CA VAL A 447 13.47 -2.51 2.88
C VAL A 447 14.26 -1.65 3.85
N MET A 448 14.57 -0.42 3.43
CA MET A 448 15.16 0.60 4.27
C MET A 448 14.30 1.86 4.26
N LEU A 449 13.98 2.39 5.44
CA LEU A 449 13.52 3.77 5.56
C LEU A 449 14.76 4.67 5.59
N TYR A 450 14.86 5.59 4.64
CA TYR A 450 16.07 6.40 4.43
C TYR A 450 15.85 7.83 4.94
N SER A 451 16.38 8.14 6.11
CA SER A 451 16.28 9.46 6.76
C SER A 451 14.83 10.01 6.81
N ASN A 452 13.89 9.14 7.19
CA ASN A 452 12.47 9.51 7.20
C ASN A 452 12.12 10.37 8.42
N GLY A 453 11.23 11.36 8.18
CA GLY A 453 10.43 11.96 9.24
C GLY A 453 9.17 11.11 9.48
N ILE A 454 8.87 10.78 10.72
CA ILE A 454 7.69 10.00 11.11
C ILE A 454 6.68 10.86 11.84
N GLY A 455 5.43 10.77 11.42
CA GLY A 455 4.30 11.39 12.10
C GLY A 455 4.13 12.91 11.83
N PRO A 456 3.29 13.56 12.66
CA PRO A 456 2.44 12.93 13.67
C PRO A 456 1.37 12.00 13.09
N ILE A 457 1.03 10.94 13.85
CA ILE A 457 -0.07 10.03 13.54
C ILE A 457 -1.27 10.39 14.41
N GLN A 458 -2.31 10.91 13.79
CA GLN A 458 -3.53 11.37 14.47
C GLN A 458 -4.51 10.22 14.74
N ASN A 459 -4.63 9.29 13.80
CA ASN A 459 -5.60 8.19 13.87
C ASN A 459 -4.96 6.93 14.48
N LYS A 460 -5.33 6.61 15.71
CA LYS A 460 -4.82 5.41 16.42
C LYS A 460 -5.08 4.10 15.66
N HIS A 461 -6.12 4.01 14.82
CA HIS A 461 -6.38 2.82 13.99
C HIS A 461 -5.24 2.53 12.98
N ASN A 462 -4.39 3.51 12.69
CA ASN A 462 -3.22 3.33 11.83
C ASN A 462 -2.02 2.71 12.57
N TYR A 463 -2.00 2.75 13.93
CA TYR A 463 -0.87 2.27 14.74
C TYR A 463 -0.51 0.82 14.44
N ALA A 464 -1.49 -0.08 14.49
CA ALA A 464 -1.28 -1.50 14.19
C ALA A 464 -0.74 -1.73 12.76
N LYS A 465 -1.25 -0.99 11.78
CA LYS A 465 -0.80 -1.09 10.38
C LYS A 465 0.66 -0.64 10.21
N ILE A 466 1.02 0.47 10.85
CA ILE A 466 2.38 1.01 10.83
C ILE A 466 3.32 0.05 11.55
N LYS A 467 2.99 -0.34 12.80
CA LYS A 467 3.78 -1.28 13.59
C LYS A 467 4.06 -2.58 12.81
N ASN A 468 3.02 -3.28 12.36
CA ASN A 468 3.15 -4.57 11.66
C ASN A 468 3.95 -4.47 10.35
N THR A 469 4.07 -3.28 9.78
CA THR A 469 4.87 -3.04 8.59
C THR A 469 6.31 -2.70 8.94
N LEU A 470 6.53 -1.80 9.91
CA LEU A 470 7.85 -1.28 10.23
C LEU A 470 8.67 -2.23 11.13
N ASP A 471 8.04 -3.09 11.91
CA ASP A 471 8.73 -4.13 12.69
C ASP A 471 9.50 -5.12 11.78
N LYS A 472 9.14 -5.20 10.50
CA LYS A 472 9.72 -6.12 9.51
C LYS A 472 10.68 -5.44 8.52
N VAL A 473 10.99 -4.17 8.74
CA VAL A 473 11.93 -3.41 7.89
C VAL A 473 13.36 -3.70 8.37
N GLU A 474 14.28 -3.93 7.45
CA GLU A 474 15.66 -4.30 7.76
C GLU A 474 16.42 -3.18 8.45
N LEU A 475 16.15 -1.93 8.07
CA LEU A 475 16.79 -0.76 8.65
C LEU A 475 15.89 0.47 8.59
N ILE A 476 15.76 1.16 9.71
CA ILE A 476 15.05 2.43 9.82
C ILE A 476 16.05 3.52 10.16
N THR A 477 16.32 4.43 9.25
CA THR A 477 17.07 5.65 9.54
C THR A 477 16.12 6.84 9.60
N LEU A 478 16.26 7.66 10.61
CA LEU A 478 15.41 8.81 10.91
C LEU A 478 16.25 10.08 10.89
N ARG A 479 15.70 11.18 10.38
CA ARG A 479 16.43 12.45 10.34
C ARG A 479 16.34 13.27 11.63
N GLU A 480 15.47 12.89 12.58
CA GLU A 480 15.19 13.66 13.77
C GLU A 480 14.70 12.77 14.93
N ASP A 481 14.99 13.17 16.15
CA ASP A 481 14.66 12.45 17.40
C ASP A 481 13.15 12.36 17.66
N SER A 482 12.38 13.38 17.24
CA SER A 482 10.93 13.40 17.35
C SER A 482 10.27 12.23 16.61
N SER A 483 10.84 11.83 15.49
CA SER A 483 10.40 10.67 14.71
C SER A 483 10.58 9.36 15.44
N LYS A 484 11.67 9.21 16.23
CA LYS A 484 11.90 8.04 17.08
C LYS A 484 10.85 7.95 18.19
N LYS A 485 10.59 9.08 18.87
CA LYS A 485 9.55 9.16 19.91
C LYS A 485 8.16 8.80 19.38
N GLU A 486 7.84 9.20 18.13
CA GLU A 486 6.56 8.83 17.51
C GLU A 486 6.49 7.33 17.19
N LEU A 487 7.59 6.68 16.74
CA LEU A 487 7.65 5.22 16.57
C LEU A 487 7.47 4.47 17.89
N GLU A 488 8.09 4.94 18.97
CA GLU A 488 7.93 4.40 20.33
C GLU A 488 6.47 4.50 20.79
N LYS A 489 5.82 5.64 20.58
CA LYS A 489 4.41 5.87 20.90
C LYS A 489 3.47 4.95 20.09
N ILE A 490 3.81 4.66 18.85
CA ILE A 490 3.07 3.71 18.00
C ILE A 490 3.29 2.26 18.46
N GLY A 491 4.38 2.00 19.18
CA GLY A 491 4.77 0.68 19.68
C GLY A 491 5.57 -0.14 18.66
N VAL A 492 6.31 0.51 17.76
CA VAL A 492 7.21 -0.17 16.81
C VAL A 492 8.41 -0.74 17.58
N ASN A 493 8.69 -2.04 17.39
CA ASN A 493 9.72 -2.81 18.08
C ASN A 493 10.83 -3.25 17.11
N ASN A 494 11.27 -2.38 16.23
CA ASN A 494 12.40 -2.65 15.35
C ASN A 494 13.71 -2.34 16.08
N SER A 495 14.65 -3.31 16.11
CA SER A 495 15.96 -3.15 16.78
C SER A 495 16.94 -2.29 15.99
N ASN A 496 16.69 -2.05 14.71
CA ASN A 496 17.60 -1.38 13.78
C ASN A 496 17.11 0.04 13.46
N ILE A 497 17.00 0.90 14.48
CA ILE A 497 16.61 2.31 14.30
C ILE A 497 17.83 3.20 14.60
N ILE A 498 18.24 4.00 13.62
CA ILE A 498 19.39 4.89 13.71
C ILE A 498 18.93 6.33 13.39
N ILE A 499 19.37 7.30 14.21
CA ILE A 499 19.15 8.71 13.93
C ILE A 499 20.31 9.22 13.08
N THR A 500 19.97 9.76 11.93
CA THR A 500 20.91 10.28 10.92
C THR A 500 20.64 11.77 10.64
N ALA A 501 20.73 12.21 9.39
CA ALA A 501 20.39 13.57 9.00
C ALA A 501 19.63 13.55 7.66
N ASP A 502 18.98 14.67 7.33
CA ASP A 502 18.31 14.82 6.04
C ASP A 502 19.35 14.73 4.89
N PRO A 503 19.15 13.89 3.87
CA PRO A 503 20.11 13.70 2.80
C PRO A 503 20.41 14.99 2.01
N ALA A 504 19.52 15.97 2.01
CA ALA A 504 19.72 17.23 1.32
C ALA A 504 20.94 18.02 1.83
N PHE A 505 21.45 17.72 3.04
CA PHE A 505 22.71 18.31 3.53
C PHE A 505 23.94 17.95 2.68
N THR A 506 23.88 16.88 1.90
CA THR A 506 25.00 16.46 1.02
C THR A 506 24.99 17.13 -0.33
N LEU A 507 23.93 17.84 -0.69
CA LEU A 507 23.82 18.50 -1.98
C LEU A 507 24.85 19.65 -2.11
N LYS A 508 25.33 19.82 -3.33
CA LYS A 508 26.23 20.92 -3.71
C LYS A 508 25.45 21.97 -4.50
N PRO A 509 25.74 23.23 -4.32
CA PRO A 509 25.19 24.30 -5.17
C PRO A 509 25.59 24.11 -6.63
N THR A 510 24.83 24.71 -7.53
CA THR A 510 25.23 24.84 -8.95
C THR A 510 26.44 25.71 -9.11
N THR A 511 27.01 25.80 -10.34
CA THR A 511 28.15 26.66 -10.63
C THR A 511 27.79 28.13 -10.47
N ASP A 512 28.80 28.95 -10.18
CA ASP A 512 28.62 30.42 -10.08
C ASP A 512 28.06 31.00 -11.37
N GLU A 513 28.56 30.58 -12.54
CA GLU A 513 28.04 30.98 -13.85
C GLU A 513 26.55 30.71 -14.02
N THR A 514 26.08 29.53 -13.56
CA THR A 514 24.65 29.22 -13.62
C THR A 514 23.85 30.13 -12.67
N THR A 515 24.38 30.41 -11.49
CA THR A 515 23.75 31.31 -10.51
C THR A 515 23.68 32.73 -11.05
N ASP A 516 24.76 33.22 -11.68
CA ASP A 516 24.82 34.54 -12.34
C ASP A 516 23.76 34.67 -13.44
N ASN A 517 23.63 33.64 -14.27
CA ASN A 517 22.60 33.60 -15.31
C ASN A 517 21.17 33.65 -14.73
N ILE A 518 20.95 33.07 -13.55
CA ILE A 518 19.65 33.15 -12.86
C ILE A 518 19.43 34.58 -12.33
N LEU A 519 20.43 35.21 -11.73
CA LEU A 519 20.35 36.58 -11.24
C LEU A 519 20.06 37.56 -12.39
N LEU A 520 20.77 37.44 -13.50
CA LEU A 520 20.56 38.26 -14.71
C LEU A 520 19.13 38.11 -15.27
N LYS A 521 18.58 36.91 -15.29
CA LYS A 521 17.18 36.66 -15.72
C LYS A 521 16.17 37.34 -14.82
N MET A 522 16.49 37.58 -13.55
CA MET A 522 15.67 38.33 -12.61
C MET A 522 15.85 39.86 -12.72
N GLY A 523 16.86 40.33 -13.46
CA GLY A 523 17.21 41.74 -13.58
C GLY A 523 18.16 42.21 -12.48
N LEU A 524 18.82 41.31 -11.77
CA LEU A 524 19.87 41.58 -10.81
C LEU A 524 21.23 41.50 -11.54
N LYS A 525 22.24 42.22 -11.03
CA LYS A 525 23.63 42.08 -11.51
C LYS A 525 24.31 40.88 -10.84
N GLU A 526 25.38 40.39 -11.44
CA GLU A 526 26.15 39.26 -10.93
C GLU A 526 26.73 39.50 -9.53
N ASP A 527 27.11 40.75 -9.23
CA ASP A 527 27.68 41.20 -7.95
C ASP A 527 26.61 41.71 -6.93
N SER A 528 25.32 41.62 -7.25
CA SER A 528 24.25 42.09 -6.36
C SER A 528 24.22 41.31 -5.05
N GLU A 529 24.24 42.05 -3.92
CA GLU A 529 23.94 41.50 -2.63
C GLU A 529 22.43 41.33 -2.44
N PHE A 530 21.99 40.14 -1.98
CA PHE A 530 20.56 39.87 -1.78
C PHE A 530 20.32 38.93 -0.60
N VAL A 531 19.08 38.92 -0.13
CA VAL A 531 18.54 37.95 0.83
C VAL A 531 17.50 37.06 0.14
N CYS A 532 17.47 35.77 0.47
CA CYS A 532 16.47 34.86 0.01
C CYS A 532 15.27 34.82 0.96
N ILE A 533 14.06 34.96 0.44
CA ILE A 533 12.80 34.87 1.19
C ILE A 533 11.96 33.74 0.62
N SER A 534 11.66 32.71 1.41
CA SER A 534 10.82 31.60 1.00
C SER A 534 9.59 31.48 1.87
N VAL A 535 8.43 31.72 1.27
CA VAL A 535 7.11 31.71 1.93
C VAL A 535 6.19 30.70 1.26
N ARG A 536 5.17 30.29 2.00
CA ARG A 536 4.14 29.37 1.49
C ARG A 536 2.75 29.77 1.98
N PRO A 537 1.67 29.38 1.26
CA PRO A 537 0.31 29.50 1.77
C PRO A 537 0.13 28.68 3.05
N TRP A 538 -0.50 29.26 4.07
CA TRP A 538 -0.83 28.59 5.31
C TRP A 538 -2.15 29.09 5.89
N LYS A 539 -2.86 28.29 6.69
CA LYS A 539 -4.24 28.57 7.15
C LYS A 539 -4.35 29.84 7.99
N THR A 540 -3.34 30.14 8.80
CA THR A 540 -3.35 31.29 9.72
C THR A 540 -2.72 32.54 9.11
N ILE A 541 -2.14 32.47 7.91
CA ILE A 541 -1.50 33.61 7.25
C ILE A 541 -2.56 34.49 6.62
N GLY A 542 -2.59 35.76 7.06
CA GLY A 542 -3.44 36.81 6.54
C GLY A 542 -2.66 37.96 5.90
N LYS A 543 -3.40 39.02 5.48
CA LYS A 543 -2.80 40.24 4.89
C LYS A 543 -1.75 40.92 5.78
N SER A 544 -1.83 40.77 7.10
CA SER A 544 -0.84 41.32 8.03
C SER A 544 0.54 40.65 7.85
N PHE A 545 0.58 39.35 7.73
CA PHE A 545 1.83 38.62 7.45
C PHE A 545 2.46 39.05 6.11
N GLU A 546 1.65 39.11 5.05
CA GLU A 546 2.13 39.53 3.72
C GLU A 546 2.73 40.94 3.76
N LYS A 547 2.06 41.87 4.44
CA LYS A 547 2.54 43.25 4.66
C LYS A 547 3.83 43.30 5.50
N THR A 548 3.93 42.46 6.56
CA THR A 548 5.14 42.43 7.39
C THR A 548 6.35 41.92 6.62
N ILE A 549 6.18 40.88 5.82
CA ILE A 549 7.30 40.38 4.99
C ILE A 549 7.70 41.38 3.91
N ALA A 550 6.73 42.05 3.27
CA ALA A 550 7.03 43.09 2.28
C ALA A 550 7.78 44.28 2.92
N ALA A 551 7.29 44.77 4.09
CA ALA A 551 7.99 45.82 4.84
C ALA A 551 9.39 45.39 5.31
N THR A 552 9.57 44.12 5.63
CA THR A 552 10.89 43.56 5.96
C THR A 552 11.87 43.63 4.76
N ALA A 553 11.38 43.28 3.56
CA ALA A 553 12.16 43.40 2.34
C ALA A 553 12.58 44.87 2.07
N ASP A 554 11.63 45.80 2.19
CA ASP A 554 11.89 47.23 2.03
C ASP A 554 12.87 47.76 3.09
N TYR A 555 12.75 47.33 4.35
CA TYR A 555 13.70 47.68 5.42
C TYR A 555 15.13 47.25 5.13
N ILE A 556 15.32 46.00 4.63
CA ILE A 556 16.63 45.48 4.25
C ILE A 556 17.25 46.34 3.14
N LYS A 557 16.44 46.66 2.13
CA LYS A 557 16.89 47.50 1.01
C LYS A 557 17.23 48.94 1.46
N GLU A 558 16.41 49.54 2.30
CA GLU A 558 16.59 50.91 2.77
C GLU A 558 17.81 51.05 3.68
N LYS A 559 18.00 50.14 4.62
CA LYS A 559 19.06 50.23 5.63
C LYS A 559 20.41 49.73 5.14
N TYR A 560 20.41 48.67 4.35
CA TYR A 560 21.63 47.95 3.99
C TYR A 560 21.96 47.97 2.48
N GLY A 561 21.03 48.44 1.65
CA GLY A 561 21.19 48.40 0.19
C GLY A 561 21.01 47.03 -0.45
N ILE A 562 20.70 46.01 0.35
CA ILE A 562 20.60 44.61 -0.05
C ILE A 562 19.23 44.32 -0.67
N ASP A 563 19.19 43.61 -1.81
CA ASP A 563 17.96 43.26 -2.49
C ASP A 563 17.28 42.03 -1.86
N SER A 564 15.97 41.82 -2.15
CA SER A 564 15.22 40.67 -1.68
C SER A 564 14.74 39.82 -2.85
N VAL A 565 15.06 38.54 -2.83
CA VAL A 565 14.68 37.52 -3.82
C VAL A 565 13.72 36.52 -3.20
N PHE A 566 12.48 36.51 -3.68
CA PHE A 566 11.50 35.51 -3.28
C PHE A 566 11.74 34.20 -4.04
N VAL A 567 11.95 33.10 -3.29
CA VAL A 567 12.28 31.78 -3.84
C VAL A 567 11.14 30.79 -3.60
N PRO A 568 10.27 30.54 -4.60
CA PRO A 568 9.23 29.51 -4.51
C PRO A 568 9.84 28.12 -4.46
N MET A 569 9.45 27.30 -3.45
CA MET A 569 9.97 25.95 -3.26
C MET A 569 9.03 24.88 -3.81
N GLN A 570 7.75 25.21 -4.01
CA GLN A 570 6.76 24.32 -4.62
C GLN A 570 5.91 25.11 -5.62
N CYS A 571 6.14 24.84 -6.89
CA CYS A 571 5.37 25.46 -7.97
C CYS A 571 4.08 24.65 -8.26
N PRO A 572 2.96 25.31 -8.60
CA PRO A 572 2.74 26.77 -8.60
C PRO A 572 2.36 27.35 -7.22
N LYS A 573 2.21 26.53 -6.17
CA LYS A 573 1.60 26.91 -4.88
C LYS A 573 2.27 28.10 -4.19
N ASP A 574 3.59 28.15 -4.19
CA ASP A 574 4.35 29.21 -3.51
C ASP A 574 4.52 30.47 -4.39
N VAL A 575 4.29 30.33 -5.69
CA VAL A 575 4.45 31.43 -6.66
C VAL A 575 3.47 32.56 -6.39
N ASP A 576 2.19 32.25 -6.20
CA ASP A 576 1.16 33.24 -6.03
C ASP A 576 1.36 34.11 -4.77
N ILE A 577 1.71 33.49 -3.63
CA ILE A 577 2.00 34.25 -2.41
C ILE A 577 3.28 35.08 -2.55
N SER A 578 4.31 34.55 -3.20
CA SER A 578 5.54 35.27 -3.48
C SER A 578 5.28 36.50 -4.36
N LYS A 579 4.47 36.37 -5.43
CA LYS A 579 4.05 37.47 -6.29
C LYS A 579 3.28 38.55 -5.53
N ARG A 580 2.34 38.14 -4.67
CA ARG A 580 1.56 39.11 -3.87
C ARG A 580 2.46 39.89 -2.91
N ILE A 581 3.36 39.23 -2.20
CA ILE A 581 4.26 39.90 -1.24
C ILE A 581 5.25 40.80 -1.99
N SER A 582 5.86 40.31 -3.07
CA SER A 582 6.74 41.12 -3.90
C SER A 582 6.05 42.38 -4.44
N SER A 583 4.78 42.30 -4.84
CA SER A 583 4.02 43.46 -5.30
C SER A 583 3.65 44.44 -4.19
N LEU A 584 3.67 44.06 -2.91
CA LEU A 584 3.49 44.93 -1.77
C LEU A 584 4.77 45.63 -1.32
N ALA A 585 5.94 45.08 -1.64
CA ALA A 585 7.24 45.70 -1.42
C ALA A 585 7.44 46.82 -2.40
N THR A 586 7.93 48.00 -1.89
CA THR A 586 8.00 49.22 -2.67
C THR A 586 9.42 49.55 -3.17
N LYS A 587 10.45 48.93 -2.57
CA LYS A 587 11.88 49.25 -2.85
C LYS A 587 12.63 48.09 -3.48
N THR A 588 12.17 46.87 -3.32
CA THR A 588 12.79 45.64 -3.83
C THR A 588 11.73 44.53 -3.90
N GLY A 589 12.01 43.43 -4.59
CA GLY A 589 11.06 42.31 -4.66
C GLY A 589 11.20 41.48 -5.93
N TYR A 590 12.35 40.90 -6.12
CA TYR A 590 12.62 39.98 -7.23
C TYR A 590 12.03 38.63 -6.95
N ILE A 591 11.64 37.88 -7.98
CA ILE A 591 11.10 36.55 -7.87
C ILE A 591 11.95 35.59 -8.66
N ALA A 592 12.45 34.54 -8.02
CA ALA A 592 13.21 33.51 -8.69
C ALA A 592 12.37 32.76 -9.74
N PRO A 593 12.93 32.36 -10.87
CA PRO A 593 12.24 31.60 -11.90
C PRO A 593 11.53 30.37 -11.34
N GLU A 594 10.37 30.07 -11.90
CA GLU A 594 9.64 28.86 -11.59
C GLU A 594 10.46 27.63 -12.08
N ASN A 595 10.38 26.51 -11.34
CA ASN A 595 11.04 25.25 -11.72
C ASN A 595 12.57 25.22 -11.66
N LEU A 596 13.19 26.04 -10.82
CA LEU A 596 14.61 25.87 -10.49
C LEU A 596 14.87 24.48 -9.87
N THR A 597 15.95 23.86 -10.27
CA THR A 597 16.39 22.60 -9.68
C THR A 597 16.96 22.82 -8.27
N PRO A 598 17.00 21.81 -7.39
CA PRO A 598 17.58 21.95 -6.05
C PRO A 598 19.03 22.51 -6.05
N PRO A 599 19.97 22.11 -6.93
CA PRO A 599 21.29 22.74 -7.01
C PRO A 599 21.27 24.24 -7.39
N GLU A 600 20.32 24.66 -8.22
CA GLU A 600 20.18 26.09 -8.61
C GLU A 600 19.63 26.92 -7.43
N ILE A 601 18.68 26.39 -6.66
CA ILE A 601 18.17 27.04 -5.45
C ILE A 601 19.30 27.10 -4.40
N LEU A 602 20.10 26.04 -4.26
CA LEU A 602 21.28 26.03 -3.39
C LEU A 602 22.30 27.08 -3.85
N GLY A 603 22.50 27.30 -5.16
CA GLY A 603 23.37 28.36 -5.69
C GLY A 603 22.90 29.74 -5.25
N LEU A 604 21.61 30.05 -5.41
CA LEU A 604 21.03 31.29 -4.89
C LEU A 604 21.19 31.41 -3.37
N THR A 605 20.94 30.33 -2.63
CA THR A 605 21.07 30.33 -1.18
C THR A 605 22.50 30.57 -0.72
N ALA A 606 23.49 29.94 -1.36
CA ALA A 606 24.91 30.10 -1.04
C ALA A 606 25.42 31.53 -1.20
N ARG A 607 24.86 32.28 -2.17
CA ARG A 607 25.20 33.66 -2.44
C ARG A 607 24.38 34.69 -1.68
N SER A 608 23.32 34.22 -1.01
CA SER A 608 22.47 35.08 -0.20
C SER A 608 23.13 35.44 1.14
N LYS A 609 22.97 36.69 1.57
CA LYS A 609 23.46 37.15 2.89
C LYS A 609 22.69 36.51 4.04
N ILE A 610 21.39 36.37 3.89
CA ILE A 610 20.49 35.78 4.90
C ILE A 610 19.38 35.01 4.16
N VAL A 611 18.90 33.95 4.77
CA VAL A 611 17.70 33.26 4.32
C VAL A 611 16.58 33.41 5.34
N ILE A 612 15.42 33.90 4.91
CA ILE A 612 14.18 33.97 5.69
C ILE A 612 13.23 32.90 5.16
N GLY A 613 13.01 31.81 5.92
CA GLY A 613 12.35 30.63 5.37
C GLY A 613 11.21 30.08 6.21
N MET A 614 10.07 29.77 5.54
CA MET A 614 8.99 28.94 6.07
C MET A 614 9.16 27.46 5.73
N ARG A 615 9.74 27.17 4.58
CA ARG A 615 9.88 25.78 4.10
C ARG A 615 11.06 25.08 4.77
N LEU A 616 10.85 23.86 5.26
CA LEU A 616 11.89 23.07 5.90
C LEU A 616 13.18 22.99 5.06
N HIS A 617 13.03 22.64 3.79
CA HIS A 617 14.20 22.49 2.92
C HIS A 617 14.88 23.83 2.55
N THR A 618 14.20 24.96 2.63
CA THR A 618 14.86 26.27 2.52
C THR A 618 15.87 26.45 3.66
N LEU A 619 15.52 26.06 4.88
CA LEU A 619 16.40 26.14 6.04
C LEU A 619 17.54 25.12 5.97
N ILE A 620 17.26 23.91 5.48
CA ILE A 620 18.27 22.88 5.23
C ILE A 620 19.28 23.37 4.16
N TYR A 621 18.81 23.99 3.09
CA TYR A 621 19.68 24.54 2.04
C TYR A 621 20.56 25.66 2.59
N ALA A 622 19.98 26.60 3.36
CA ALA A 622 20.74 27.64 4.01
C ALA A 622 21.80 27.09 4.95
N ALA A 623 21.44 26.10 5.79
CA ALA A 623 22.40 25.43 6.63
C ALA A 623 23.47 24.71 5.83
N ALA A 624 23.12 23.95 4.77
CA ALA A 624 24.05 23.21 3.93
C ALA A 624 25.08 24.13 3.21
N THR A 625 24.68 25.38 2.93
CA THR A 625 25.52 26.41 2.35
C THR A 625 26.15 27.36 3.38
N CYS A 626 25.88 27.11 4.68
CA CYS A 626 26.33 27.92 5.80
C CYS A 626 25.84 29.39 5.76
N THR A 627 24.69 29.65 5.17
CA THR A 627 24.07 30.97 5.07
C THR A 627 23.23 31.24 6.33
N PRO A 628 23.35 32.40 6.99
CA PRO A 628 22.55 32.77 8.17
C PRO A 628 21.05 32.70 7.96
N ILE A 629 20.29 32.27 8.99
CA ILE A 629 18.91 31.84 8.86
C ILE A 629 17.98 32.56 9.83
N ILE A 630 16.79 32.98 9.34
CA ILE A 630 15.61 33.27 10.14
C ILE A 630 14.51 32.24 9.82
N GLY A 631 14.13 31.42 10.81
CA GLY A 631 13.08 30.43 10.65
C GLY A 631 11.70 31.01 10.94
N LEU A 632 10.75 30.92 9.98
CA LEU A 632 9.35 31.29 10.16
C LEU A 632 8.55 30.06 10.55
N ILE A 633 8.23 29.92 11.85
CA ILE A 633 7.62 28.72 12.45
C ILE A 633 6.12 28.69 12.20
N TYR A 634 5.66 27.75 11.38
CA TYR A 634 4.26 27.42 11.17
C TYR A 634 3.94 25.96 11.57
N ASP A 635 4.96 25.16 11.80
CA ASP A 635 4.90 23.71 12.07
C ASP A 635 6.07 23.35 13.00
N PRO A 636 5.88 22.46 13.99
CA PRO A 636 6.93 22.08 14.94
C PRO A 636 8.25 21.59 14.29
N LYS A 637 8.20 21.03 13.07
CA LYS A 637 9.41 20.58 12.37
C LYS A 637 10.37 21.72 12.00
N ILE A 638 9.83 22.95 11.86
CA ILE A 638 10.67 24.14 11.58
C ILE A 638 11.49 24.46 12.82
N ASN A 639 10.88 24.39 14.01
CA ASN A 639 11.63 24.58 15.27
C ASN A 639 12.67 23.46 15.44
N ALA A 640 12.29 22.22 15.20
CA ALA A 640 13.19 21.08 15.34
C ALA A 640 14.45 21.19 14.45
N ILE A 641 14.34 21.69 13.21
CA ILE A 641 15.52 21.89 12.36
C ILE A 641 16.37 23.08 12.86
N MET A 642 15.75 24.17 13.32
CA MET A 642 16.48 25.32 13.88
C MET A 642 17.29 24.91 15.11
N ASP A 643 16.69 24.10 16.00
CA ASP A 643 17.38 23.53 17.17
C ASP A 643 18.52 22.58 16.74
N TYR A 644 18.26 21.72 15.72
CA TYR A 644 19.25 20.76 15.21
C TYR A 644 20.50 21.41 14.63
N ILE A 645 20.33 22.55 13.95
CA ILE A 645 21.45 23.33 13.37
C ILE A 645 21.97 24.42 14.30
N ASP A 646 21.55 24.43 15.55
CA ASP A 646 21.95 25.40 16.59
C ASP A 646 21.74 26.87 16.15
N GLN A 647 20.55 27.18 15.61
CA GLN A 647 20.17 28.52 15.18
C GLN A 647 19.01 29.09 15.99
N LYS A 648 19.26 30.21 16.69
CA LYS A 648 18.31 30.82 17.65
C LYS A 648 17.27 31.76 17.02
N TYR A 649 17.48 32.18 15.77
CA TYR A 649 16.62 33.19 15.13
C TYR A 649 15.39 32.56 14.49
N SER A 650 14.37 32.35 15.31
CA SER A 650 13.09 31.80 14.87
C SER A 650 11.91 32.62 15.41
N ILE A 651 10.84 32.73 14.62
CA ILE A 651 9.63 33.47 15.02
C ILE A 651 8.39 32.75 14.49
N SER A 652 7.35 32.59 15.35
CA SER A 652 6.07 32.04 14.92
C SER A 652 5.38 32.97 13.90
N VAL A 653 4.85 32.38 12.83
CA VAL A 653 4.07 33.12 11.83
C VAL A 653 2.85 33.83 12.42
N ASP A 654 2.27 33.26 13.49
CA ASP A 654 1.11 33.85 14.19
C ASP A 654 1.47 35.07 15.03
N ASN A 655 2.76 35.20 15.44
CA ASN A 655 3.28 36.30 16.25
C ASN A 655 4.30 37.15 15.49
N LEU A 656 4.34 37.03 14.15
CA LEU A 656 5.26 37.79 13.33
C LEU A 656 4.97 39.29 13.44
N ASN A 657 5.97 40.05 13.86
CA ASN A 657 5.88 41.51 13.93
C ASN A 657 7.15 42.16 13.38
N PRO A 658 7.05 43.38 12.84
CA PRO A 658 8.17 44.08 12.19
C PRO A 658 9.36 44.30 13.14
N VAL A 659 9.14 44.61 14.40
CA VAL A 659 10.21 44.94 15.36
C VAL A 659 11.10 43.76 15.62
N THR A 660 10.54 42.57 15.83
CA THR A 660 11.33 41.36 16.10
C THR A 660 12.11 40.91 14.88
N ILE A 661 11.47 40.89 13.70
CA ILE A 661 12.16 40.41 12.49
C ILE A 661 13.28 41.36 12.02
N THR A 662 13.09 42.66 12.12
CA THR A 662 14.15 43.64 11.79
C THR A 662 15.30 43.58 12.78
N ARG A 663 15.03 43.40 14.07
CA ARG A 663 16.08 43.16 15.07
C ARG A 663 16.89 41.91 14.73
N TYR A 664 16.25 40.80 14.36
CA TYR A 664 16.95 39.57 13.96
C TYR A 664 17.82 39.79 12.75
N ILE A 665 17.36 40.54 11.74
CA ILE A 665 18.15 40.89 10.57
C ILE A 665 19.39 41.70 11.00
N ASP A 666 19.21 42.70 11.85
CA ASP A 666 20.32 43.53 12.32
C ASP A 666 21.38 42.71 13.05
N GLU A 667 20.93 41.80 13.98
CA GLU A 667 21.85 40.91 14.68
C GLU A 667 22.56 39.95 13.74
N LEU A 668 21.88 39.37 12.73
CA LEU A 668 22.45 38.45 11.76
C LEU A 668 23.48 39.12 10.86
N ILE A 669 23.23 40.36 10.43
CA ILE A 669 24.21 41.09 9.60
C ILE A 669 25.43 41.46 10.42
N LEU A 670 25.25 41.88 11.69
CA LEU A 670 26.36 42.26 12.58
C LEU A 670 27.23 41.05 12.98
N SER A 671 26.62 39.89 13.20
CA SER A 671 27.32 38.67 13.66
C SER A 671 27.48 37.64 12.54
N HIS A 672 27.43 38.05 11.29
CA HIS A 672 27.40 37.18 10.10
C HIS A 672 28.50 36.11 10.14
N ASP A 673 29.76 36.50 10.32
CA ASP A 673 30.90 35.59 10.23
C ASP A 673 30.93 34.55 11.38
N ASP A 674 30.54 34.94 12.57
CA ASP A 674 30.42 34.04 13.72
C ASP A 674 29.32 32.97 13.48
N ILE A 675 28.19 33.38 12.90
CA ILE A 675 27.09 32.49 12.57
C ILE A 675 27.47 31.52 11.45
N VAL A 676 28.16 32.01 10.43
CA VAL A 676 28.73 31.19 9.34
C VAL A 676 29.70 30.15 9.92
N ALA A 677 30.56 30.54 10.84
CA ALA A 677 31.51 29.62 11.50
C ALA A 677 30.79 28.54 12.33
N ASN A 678 29.76 28.92 13.09
CA ASN A 678 28.91 27.96 13.83
C ASN A 678 28.20 26.99 12.86
N LEU A 679 27.56 27.50 11.81
CA LEU A 679 26.88 26.65 10.80
C LEU A 679 27.83 25.68 10.11
N LYS A 680 29.09 26.07 9.84
CA LYS A 680 30.11 25.17 9.26
C LYS A 680 30.35 23.95 10.15
N ASN A 681 30.41 24.15 11.46
CA ASN A 681 30.65 23.06 12.44
C ASN A 681 29.44 22.14 12.57
N THR A 682 28.23 22.70 12.75
CA THR A 682 27.01 21.92 12.93
C THR A 682 26.61 21.15 11.66
N THR A 683 26.79 21.77 10.49
CA THR A 683 26.44 21.12 9.21
C THR A 683 27.47 20.09 8.74
N ALA A 684 28.74 20.18 9.15
CA ALA A 684 29.73 19.14 8.86
C ALA A 684 29.29 17.77 9.44
N LEU A 685 28.83 17.76 10.69
CA LEU A 685 28.31 16.55 11.33
C LEU A 685 27.02 16.04 10.64
N ALA A 686 26.14 16.96 10.23
CA ALA A 686 24.92 16.59 9.50
C ALA A 686 25.25 15.95 8.13
N LYS A 687 26.23 16.49 7.41
CA LYS A 687 26.71 15.90 6.14
C LYS A 687 27.28 14.51 6.34
N GLU A 688 28.12 14.32 7.35
CA GLU A 688 28.70 13.02 7.69
C GLU A 688 27.60 11.97 7.96
N LYS A 689 26.64 12.27 8.84
CA LYS A 689 25.50 11.40 9.15
C LYS A 689 24.64 11.08 7.93
N ALA A 690 24.45 12.05 7.03
CA ALA A 690 23.68 11.83 5.79
C ALA A 690 24.44 10.92 4.80
N LEU A 691 25.77 11.02 4.71
CA LEU A 691 26.60 10.12 3.91
C LEU A 691 26.64 8.71 4.51
N ASP A 692 26.70 8.57 5.83
CA ASP A 692 26.66 7.28 6.49
C ASP A 692 25.36 6.53 6.20
N THR A 693 24.24 7.24 6.03
CA THR A 693 22.99 6.63 5.61
C THR A 693 23.12 5.95 4.24
N ALA A 694 23.85 6.56 3.30
CA ALA A 694 24.10 5.97 1.99
C ALA A 694 25.01 4.75 2.06
N LYS A 695 26.04 4.77 2.93
CA LYS A 695 26.90 3.60 3.19
C LYS A 695 26.08 2.43 3.72
N LEU A 696 25.22 2.66 4.70
CA LEU A 696 24.31 1.64 5.25
C LEU A 696 23.39 1.04 4.16
N ALA A 697 22.91 1.84 3.22
CA ALA A 697 22.10 1.35 2.10
C ALA A 697 22.94 0.45 1.15
N VAL A 698 24.18 0.83 0.85
CA VAL A 698 25.09 0.02 0.02
C VAL A 698 25.45 -1.29 0.72
N ASP A 699 25.66 -1.27 2.03
CA ASP A 699 25.98 -2.49 2.81
C ASP A 699 24.79 -3.46 2.86
N LEU A 700 23.54 -2.96 2.91
CA LEU A 700 22.35 -3.81 2.80
C LEU A 700 22.26 -4.51 1.42
N ILE A 701 22.78 -3.89 0.37
CA ILE A 701 22.82 -4.49 -0.98
C ILE A 701 23.89 -5.59 -1.06
N LYS A 702 25.09 -5.36 -0.48
CA LYS A 702 26.23 -6.28 -0.54
C LYS A 702 26.04 -7.59 0.25
N ASN A 703 25.30 -7.56 1.35
CA ASN A 703 25.06 -8.73 2.22
C ASN A 703 24.11 -9.79 1.60
N GLU A 704 24.03 -9.88 0.28
CA GLU A 704 23.27 -10.89 -0.46
C GLU A 704 24.17 -11.88 -1.23
N ASP A 705 25.48 -11.66 -1.26
CA ASP A 705 26.46 -12.59 -1.87
C ASP A 705 26.90 -13.70 -0.85
#